data_5244b58b8a2451b5dd28f2187de438cd
#
_entry.id   5244b58b8a2451b5dd28f2187de438cd
#
_cell.length_a   1.000
_cell.length_b   1.000
_cell.length_c   1.000
_cell.angle_alpha   90.00
_cell.angle_beta   90.00
_cell.angle_gamma   90.00
#
_symmetry.space_group_name_H-M   'P 1'
#
loop_
_entity.id
_entity.type
_entity.pdbx_description
1 polymer ?
#
loop_
_entity_poly.entity_id
_entity_poly.type
_entity_poly.pdbx_seq_one_letter_code
_entity_poly.pdbx_strand_id
1 'polypeptide(L)'
;MAACRYCCSCLRLRPLSDGPFLLPRRDRALTQLQVRALWSSAGSRAVAVDLGNRKLEISSGKLARFADGSAVVQSGDTAVMVTAVSKTKPSPSQFMPLVVDYRQKAAAAGRIPTNYLRREVGTSDKEILTSRIIDRSIRPLFPAGYFYDTQVLCNLLAVDGVNEPDVLAINGASVALSLSDIPWNGPVGAVRIGIIDGEYVVNPTRKEMSSSTLNLVVAGAPKSQIVMLEASAENILQQDFCHAIKVGVKYTQQIIQGIQQLVKETGVTKRTPQKLFTPSPEIVKYTHKLAMERLYAVFTDYEHDKVSRDEAVNKIRLDTEEQLKEKFPEADPYEIIESFNVVAKEVFRSIVLNEYKRCDGRDLTSLRNVSCEVDMFKTLHGSALFQRGQTQVLCTVTFDSLESGIKSDQVITAINGIKDKNFMLHYEFPPYATNEIGKVTGLNRRELGHGALAEKALYPVIPRDFPFTIRVTSEVLESNGSSSMASACGGSLALMDSGVPISSAVAGVAIGLVTKTDPEKGEIEDYRLLTDILADIKLPGIPIKIVMEAIQQASVAKKEILQIMNKTISKPRASRKENGPVVGVTISQVDEETFSVFAPTPSAMHEARDFITEICKDDQEQQLEFGAVYTATITEIRDTGVMVKLYPNMTAVLLHNTQLDQRKIKHPTALGLEVGQEIQVKYFGRDPADGRMRLSRKVLQSPATTVVRTLNDRSSIVMGEPISQSSSNSQ
;
A
#
# COMPACT_ATOMS: atom_id res chain seq x y z
N MET A 1 -32.87 4.29 25.96
CA MET A 1 -32.62 5.27 27.03
C MET A 1 -31.88 4.56 28.16
N ALA A 2 -30.58 4.73 28.26
CA ALA A 2 -29.81 4.51 29.50
C ALA A 2 -28.47 5.23 29.24
N ALA A 3 -28.35 6.41 29.84
CA ALA A 3 -27.14 7.23 29.73
C ALA A 3 -26.06 6.69 30.66
N CYS A 4 -24.91 6.42 30.11
CA CYS A 4 -23.70 6.10 30.86
C CYS A 4 -23.10 7.41 31.41
N ARG A 5 -23.30 7.66 32.69
CA ARG A 5 -22.60 8.70 33.47
C ARG A 5 -21.29 8.06 34.01
N TYR A 6 -20.15 8.43 33.47
CA TYR A 6 -18.89 8.45 34.18
C TYR A 6 -17.96 9.46 33.51
N CYS A 7 -17.97 10.65 34.08
CA CYS A 7 -16.91 11.63 33.87
C CYS A 7 -16.86 12.59 35.03
N CYS A 8 -15.65 12.88 35.51
CA CYS A 8 -15.28 13.90 36.49
C CYS A 8 -15.60 13.62 37.97
N SER A 9 -14.69 12.95 38.65
CA SER A 9 -14.46 13.20 40.08
C SER A 9 -13.43 14.30 40.24
N CYS A 10 -13.90 15.53 40.39
CA CYS A 10 -13.13 16.64 40.96
C CYS A 10 -12.83 16.35 42.43
N LEU A 11 -11.59 16.07 42.79
CA LEU A 11 -11.11 16.03 44.17
C LEU A 11 -11.09 17.45 44.75
N ARG A 12 -12.11 17.77 45.58
CA ARG A 12 -12.04 18.91 46.51
C ARG A 12 -11.07 18.55 47.64
N LEU A 13 -9.97 19.27 47.74
CA LEU A 13 -9.11 19.30 48.92
C LEU A 13 -9.80 20.07 50.04
N ARG A 14 -10.08 19.39 51.16
CA ARG A 14 -10.34 20.03 52.44
C ARG A 14 -9.02 20.20 53.18
N PRO A 15 -8.83 21.34 53.92
CA PRO A 15 -7.66 21.52 54.76
C PRO A 15 -7.80 20.71 56.05
N LEU A 16 -6.79 19.95 56.42
CA LEU A 16 -6.65 19.37 57.72
C LEU A 16 -5.38 19.90 58.35
N SER A 17 -5.56 20.30 59.62
CA SER A 17 -4.63 20.92 60.56
C SER A 17 -3.43 20.07 60.96
N ASP A 18 -2.33 20.74 61.15
CA ASP A 18 -1.15 20.58 61.99
C ASP A 18 -0.88 19.22 62.70
N GLY A 19 0.27 18.63 62.35
CA GLY A 19 0.97 17.61 63.11
C GLY A 19 2.29 17.24 62.43
N PRO A 20 3.43 17.17 63.12
CA PRO A 20 4.72 16.99 62.49
C PRO A 20 4.99 15.49 62.19
N PHE A 21 4.99 15.12 60.92
CA PHE A 21 5.49 13.82 60.47
C PHE A 21 6.81 13.97 59.73
N LEU A 22 7.83 13.31 60.24
CA LEU A 22 9.15 13.13 59.65
C LEU A 22 9.04 12.45 58.30
N LEU A 23 9.44 13.12 57.22
CA LEU A 23 9.55 12.59 55.86
C LEU A 23 10.89 11.93 55.62
N PRO A 24 10.96 10.74 55.05
CA PRO A 24 12.22 10.17 54.54
C PRO A 24 12.63 10.87 53.25
N ARG A 25 13.96 11.11 53.13
CA ARG A 25 14.60 11.78 51.98
C ARG A 25 14.18 11.23 50.64
N ARG A 26 13.56 12.08 49.82
CA ARG A 26 13.27 11.87 48.40
C ARG A 26 14.09 12.82 47.53
N ASP A 27 15.41 12.67 47.51
CA ASP A 27 16.27 13.55 46.73
C ASP A 27 16.37 13.18 45.21
N ARG A 28 15.79 12.06 44.77
CA ARG A 28 15.87 11.65 43.37
C ARG A 28 14.63 12.07 42.50
N ALA A 29 13.50 12.34 43.10
CA ALA A 29 12.30 12.76 42.34
C ALA A 29 12.35 14.29 42.00
N LEU A 30 13.02 15.09 42.78
CA LEU A 30 13.19 16.52 42.54
C LEU A 30 14.09 16.83 41.36
N THR A 31 15.13 16.00 41.09
CA THR A 31 16.07 16.19 39.98
C THR A 31 15.37 15.93 38.62
N GLN A 32 14.48 14.93 38.53
CA GLN A 32 13.70 14.68 37.30
C GLN A 32 12.63 15.73 37.06
N LEU A 33 11.98 16.23 38.10
CA LEU A 33 11.00 17.32 38.00
C LEU A 33 11.67 18.65 37.64
N GLN A 34 12.85 18.92 38.12
CA GLN A 34 13.62 20.12 37.77
C GLN A 34 14.09 20.10 36.31
N VAL A 35 14.55 18.96 35.80
CA VAL A 35 14.92 18.83 34.38
C VAL A 35 13.70 19.02 33.48
N ARG A 36 12.52 18.46 33.84
CA ARG A 36 11.26 18.70 33.12
C ARG A 36 10.77 20.16 33.23
N ALA A 37 10.97 20.81 34.36
CA ALA A 37 10.61 22.23 34.55
C ALA A 37 11.53 23.19 33.76
N LEU A 38 12.81 22.85 33.58
CA LEU A 38 13.72 23.62 32.74
C LEU A 38 13.34 23.53 31.24
N TRP A 39 12.78 22.39 30.78
CA TRP A 39 12.24 22.24 29.42
C TRP A 39 10.97 23.05 29.23
N SER A 40 10.14 23.23 30.22
CA SER A 40 8.87 23.98 30.11
C SER A 40 9.07 25.50 30.02
N SER A 41 10.24 26.00 30.40
CA SER A 41 10.59 27.43 30.32
C SER A 41 11.47 27.80 29.11
N ALA A 42 12.04 26.81 28.40
CA ALA A 42 12.77 27.04 27.15
C ALA A 42 11.77 27.33 26.04
N GLY A 43 11.81 28.50 25.43
CA GLY A 43 10.97 28.88 24.29
C GLY A 43 11.12 27.94 23.11
N SER A 44 10.16 27.95 22.20
CA SER A 44 10.21 27.20 20.94
C SER A 44 11.53 27.51 20.20
N ARG A 45 12.25 26.46 19.80
CA ARG A 45 13.49 26.56 19.01
C ARG A 45 13.22 26.02 17.60
N ALA A 46 13.83 26.64 16.61
CA ALA A 46 13.67 26.25 15.23
C ALA A 46 14.99 26.43 14.47
N VAL A 47 15.21 25.55 13.50
CA VAL A 47 16.29 25.64 12.52
C VAL A 47 15.69 25.43 11.13
N ALA A 48 16.21 26.16 10.15
CA ALA A 48 15.84 26.00 8.77
C ALA A 48 17.04 25.46 7.99
N VAL A 49 16.79 24.45 7.16
CA VAL A 49 17.79 23.80 6.31
C VAL A 49 17.40 24.04 4.85
N ASP A 50 18.30 24.64 4.08
CA ASP A 50 18.10 24.86 2.66
C ASP A 50 18.48 23.59 1.87
N LEU A 51 17.53 23.10 1.06
CA LEU A 51 17.69 21.91 0.23
C LEU A 51 17.55 22.28 -1.25
N GLY A 52 18.49 23.07 -1.73
CA GLY A 52 18.41 23.67 -3.06
C GLY A 52 17.31 24.75 -3.12
N ASN A 53 16.30 24.54 -3.98
CA ASN A 53 15.20 25.51 -4.12
C ASN A 53 14.12 25.35 -3.04
N ARG A 54 14.32 24.50 -2.04
CA ARG A 54 13.31 24.15 -1.02
C ARG A 54 13.88 24.31 0.37
N LYS A 55 13.02 24.65 1.31
CA LYS A 55 13.36 24.88 2.70
C LYS A 55 12.67 23.82 3.57
N LEU A 56 13.43 23.25 4.49
CA LEU A 56 12.96 22.36 5.54
C LEU A 56 13.04 23.11 6.88
N GLU A 57 11.89 23.32 7.51
CA GLU A 57 11.81 23.96 8.81
C GLU A 57 11.61 22.90 9.90
N ILE A 58 12.47 22.93 10.92
CA ILE A 58 12.47 21.99 12.03
C ILE A 58 12.26 22.79 13.30
N SER A 59 11.23 22.47 14.08
CA SER A 59 10.93 23.16 15.34
C SER A 59 10.62 22.18 16.46
N SER A 60 10.91 22.58 17.70
CA SER A 60 10.63 21.79 18.92
C SER A 60 10.28 22.69 20.10
N GLY A 61 9.69 22.11 21.16
CA GLY A 61 9.38 22.77 22.44
C GLY A 61 8.01 23.41 22.54
N LYS A 62 7.25 23.55 21.42
CA LYS A 62 5.92 24.15 21.42
C LYS A 62 4.80 23.13 21.65
N LEU A 63 4.85 21.99 21.00
CA LEU A 63 3.80 20.96 21.00
C LEU A 63 4.27 19.69 21.73
N ALA A 64 3.33 18.92 22.27
CA ALA A 64 3.56 17.61 22.88
C ALA A 64 4.66 17.58 23.96
N ARG A 65 4.68 18.57 24.86
CA ARG A 65 5.75 18.79 25.86
C ARG A 65 5.87 17.72 26.95
N PHE A 66 4.94 16.78 27.05
CA PHE A 66 5.05 15.63 27.98
C PHE A 66 5.79 14.44 27.38
N ALA A 67 5.98 14.40 26.07
CA ALA A 67 6.81 13.36 25.44
C ALA A 67 8.29 13.56 25.83
N ASP A 68 9.05 12.46 25.84
CA ASP A 68 10.51 12.54 26.09
C ASP A 68 11.21 13.36 24.99
N GLY A 69 10.70 13.30 23.75
CA GLY A 69 11.09 14.15 22.65
C GLY A 69 9.92 14.50 21.74
N SER A 70 9.89 15.72 21.21
CA SER A 70 8.89 16.13 20.24
C SER A 70 9.49 17.08 19.21
N ALA A 71 9.02 16.97 17.97
CA ALA A 71 9.45 17.83 16.87
C ALA A 71 8.30 18.08 15.90
N VAL A 72 8.32 19.23 15.24
CA VAL A 72 7.50 19.53 14.07
C VAL A 72 8.44 19.83 12.91
N VAL A 73 8.24 19.11 11.82
CA VAL A 73 9.00 19.31 10.58
C VAL A 73 8.04 19.74 9.50
N GLN A 74 8.38 20.82 8.80
CA GLN A 74 7.51 21.47 7.83
C GLN A 74 8.28 21.76 6.54
N SER A 75 7.62 21.60 5.39
CA SER A 75 8.06 22.03 4.07
C SER A 75 6.86 22.59 3.33
N GLY A 76 6.93 23.88 2.94
CA GLY A 76 5.73 24.60 2.51
C GLY A 76 4.68 24.60 3.61
N ASP A 77 3.42 24.30 3.26
CA ASP A 77 2.32 24.17 4.23
C ASP A 77 2.08 22.73 4.71
N THR A 78 2.91 21.77 4.28
CA THR A 78 2.87 20.40 4.81
C THR A 78 3.69 20.29 6.08
N ALA A 79 3.05 19.87 7.18
CA ALA A 79 3.66 19.76 8.50
C ALA A 79 3.39 18.41 9.15
N VAL A 80 4.43 17.80 9.72
CA VAL A 80 4.36 16.55 10.48
C VAL A 80 4.89 16.76 11.89
N MET A 81 4.09 16.38 12.89
CA MET A 81 4.53 16.35 14.28
C MET A 81 4.94 14.92 14.64
N VAL A 82 6.11 14.79 15.26
CA VAL A 82 6.60 13.51 15.74
C VAL A 82 6.90 13.58 17.23
N THR A 83 6.49 12.54 17.95
CA THR A 83 6.77 12.36 19.37
C THR A 83 7.51 11.06 19.61
N ALA A 84 8.46 11.06 20.52
CA ALA A 84 9.17 9.88 20.99
C ALA A 84 9.01 9.74 22.50
N VAL A 85 8.65 8.52 22.93
CA VAL A 85 8.49 8.18 24.36
C VAL A 85 9.12 6.80 24.59
N SER A 86 9.92 6.66 25.64
CA SER A 86 10.49 5.37 26.00
C SER A 86 10.40 5.15 27.52
N LYS A 87 9.96 3.95 27.91
CA LYS A 87 9.91 3.57 29.34
C LYS A 87 11.31 3.56 29.96
N THR A 88 11.36 3.79 31.27
CA THR A 88 12.60 3.75 32.04
C THR A 88 12.89 2.37 32.63
N LYS A 89 11.90 1.47 32.62
CA LYS A 89 12.05 0.07 33.04
C LYS A 89 12.18 -0.84 31.82
N PRO A 90 13.08 -1.84 31.85
CA PRO A 90 13.20 -2.78 30.73
C PRO A 90 11.94 -3.60 30.53
N SER A 91 11.69 -3.96 29.27
CA SER A 91 10.60 -4.88 28.88
C SER A 91 11.12 -6.31 28.88
N PRO A 92 10.30 -7.32 29.24
CA PRO A 92 10.66 -8.72 29.13
C PRO A 92 10.60 -9.20 27.67
N SER A 93 11.35 -8.58 26.80
CA SER A 93 11.38 -8.86 25.35
C SER A 93 12.74 -9.42 24.96
N GLN A 94 12.76 -10.27 23.94
CA GLN A 94 14.00 -10.81 23.34
C GLN A 94 14.52 -9.95 22.18
N PHE A 95 13.84 -8.87 21.86
CA PHE A 95 14.22 -7.91 20.83
C PHE A 95 13.76 -6.51 21.24
N MET A 96 14.30 -5.48 20.62
CA MET A 96 13.92 -4.11 20.90
C MET A 96 12.43 -3.85 20.59
N PRO A 97 11.60 -3.55 21.62
CA PRO A 97 10.17 -3.31 21.47
C PRO A 97 9.91 -1.87 21.00
N LEU A 98 10.30 -1.57 19.76
CA LEU A 98 10.05 -0.28 19.10
C LEU A 98 8.76 -0.34 18.31
N VAL A 99 7.83 0.55 18.62
CA VAL A 99 6.59 0.77 17.88
C VAL A 99 6.68 2.10 17.15
N VAL A 100 6.57 2.06 15.83
CA VAL A 100 6.50 3.25 14.98
C VAL A 100 5.14 3.29 14.31
N ASP A 101 4.41 4.38 14.53
CA ASP A 101 3.09 4.62 13.95
C ASP A 101 3.07 5.97 13.24
N TYR A 102 2.76 5.94 11.94
CA TYR A 102 2.49 7.11 11.14
C TYR A 102 0.98 7.22 10.91
N ARG A 103 0.41 8.39 11.14
CA ARG A 103 -1.04 8.63 11.07
C ARG A 103 -1.38 9.80 10.17
N GLN A 104 -2.28 9.53 9.23
CA GLN A 104 -2.84 10.51 8.30
C GLN A 104 -4.32 10.73 8.61
N LYS A 105 -4.63 11.81 9.30
CA LYS A 105 -6.02 12.17 9.59
C LYS A 105 -6.60 13.01 8.46
N ALA A 106 -7.87 12.80 8.12
CA ALA A 106 -8.60 13.59 7.13
C ALA A 106 -8.58 15.10 7.45
N ALA A 107 -8.53 15.44 8.74
CA ALA A 107 -8.40 16.81 9.24
C ALA A 107 -7.14 17.53 8.72
N ALA A 108 -6.04 16.81 8.43
CA ALA A 108 -4.82 17.39 7.88
C ALA A 108 -5.03 17.97 6.46
N ALA A 109 -6.00 17.45 5.72
CA ALA A 109 -6.41 17.97 4.40
C ALA A 109 -7.67 18.87 4.49
N GLY A 110 -8.09 19.29 5.69
CA GLY A 110 -9.31 20.07 5.89
C GLY A 110 -10.60 19.31 5.51
N ARG A 111 -10.60 17.98 5.61
CA ARG A 111 -11.71 17.11 5.21
C ARG A 111 -12.27 16.31 6.38
N ILE A 112 -13.50 15.84 6.22
CA ILE A 112 -14.15 14.89 7.13
C ILE A 112 -14.08 13.51 6.45
N PRO A 113 -13.78 12.42 7.19
CA PRO A 113 -13.80 11.07 6.64
C PRO A 113 -15.14 10.74 5.98
N THR A 114 -15.09 10.12 4.80
CA THR A 114 -16.27 9.83 3.98
C THR A 114 -17.04 8.59 4.43
N ASN A 115 -16.41 7.71 5.24
CA ASN A 115 -17.02 6.49 5.73
C ASN A 115 -18.24 6.77 6.65
N TYR A 116 -19.08 5.76 6.85
CA TYR A 116 -20.30 5.84 7.65
C TYR A 116 -20.10 6.44 9.06
N LEU A 117 -19.01 6.07 9.74
CA LEU A 117 -18.73 6.55 11.10
C LEU A 117 -18.17 7.97 11.16
N ARG A 118 -17.78 8.55 10.02
CA ARG A 118 -17.09 9.85 9.94
C ARG A 118 -15.84 9.91 10.83
N ARG A 119 -15.13 8.80 10.95
CA ARG A 119 -13.90 8.63 11.74
C ARG A 119 -12.87 7.85 10.93
N GLU A 120 -11.61 8.02 11.28
CA GLU A 120 -10.54 7.16 10.78
C GLU A 120 -10.72 5.75 11.35
N VAL A 121 -11.00 4.78 10.47
CA VAL A 121 -11.23 3.37 10.84
C VAL A 121 -10.06 2.53 10.32
N GLY A 122 -9.22 2.09 11.25
CA GLY A 122 -8.04 1.29 10.93
C GLY A 122 -6.86 2.10 10.40
N THR A 123 -5.83 1.39 9.98
CA THR A 123 -4.59 1.94 9.43
C THR A 123 -4.54 1.61 7.94
N SER A 124 -4.31 2.58 7.09
CA SER A 124 -4.17 2.39 5.64
C SER A 124 -2.82 1.75 5.29
N ASP A 125 -2.74 1.10 4.13
CA ASP A 125 -1.49 0.51 3.62
C ASP A 125 -0.38 1.56 3.50
N LYS A 126 -0.71 2.78 3.07
CA LYS A 126 0.25 3.90 2.99
C LYS A 126 0.80 4.26 4.37
N GLU A 127 -0.03 4.30 5.41
CA GLU A 127 0.41 4.55 6.79
C GLU A 127 1.33 3.43 7.30
N ILE A 128 1.00 2.17 7.01
CA ILE A 128 1.82 1.02 7.39
C ILE A 128 3.17 1.05 6.68
N LEU A 129 3.18 1.29 5.36
CA LEU A 129 4.40 1.38 4.57
C LEU A 129 5.29 2.56 5.01
N THR A 130 4.68 3.71 5.28
CA THR A 130 5.42 4.88 5.81
C THR A 130 5.99 4.60 7.21
N SER A 131 5.22 3.95 8.09
CA SER A 131 5.73 3.51 9.40
C SER A 131 6.94 2.59 9.27
N ARG A 132 6.94 1.69 8.26
CA ARG A 132 8.08 0.78 8.00
C ARG A 132 9.34 1.49 7.52
N ILE A 133 9.25 2.47 6.64
CA ILE A 133 10.44 3.23 6.20
C ILE A 133 11.01 4.08 7.33
N ILE A 134 10.16 4.61 8.21
CA ILE A 134 10.61 5.32 9.41
C ILE A 134 11.32 4.34 10.36
N ASP A 135 10.71 3.20 10.69
CA ASP A 135 11.30 2.16 11.55
C ASP A 135 12.67 1.70 11.02
N ARG A 136 12.78 1.39 9.72
CA ARG A 136 14.04 0.99 9.07
C ARG A 136 15.11 2.08 9.14
N SER A 137 14.73 3.34 9.20
CA SER A 137 15.65 4.47 9.27
C SER A 137 16.17 4.73 10.68
N ILE A 138 15.40 4.41 11.74
CA ILE A 138 15.77 4.77 13.13
C ILE A 138 16.21 3.58 13.99
N ARG A 139 15.62 2.38 13.74
CA ARG A 139 15.88 1.17 14.55
C ARG A 139 17.35 0.75 14.62
N PRO A 140 18.15 0.78 13.53
CA PRO A 140 19.54 0.34 13.56
C PRO A 140 20.46 1.17 14.44
N LEU A 141 20.01 2.36 14.84
CA LEU A 141 20.81 3.33 15.62
C LEU A 141 20.54 3.25 17.13
N PHE A 142 19.66 2.38 17.59
CA PHE A 142 19.53 2.10 19.02
C PHE A 142 20.68 1.22 19.51
N PRO A 143 21.13 1.41 20.76
CA PRO A 143 22.18 0.58 21.32
C PRO A 143 21.81 -0.90 21.35
N ALA A 144 22.78 -1.78 21.16
CA ALA A 144 22.56 -3.22 21.30
C ALA A 144 22.05 -3.55 22.71
N GLY A 145 21.06 -4.44 22.79
CA GLY A 145 20.44 -4.83 24.07
C GLY A 145 19.54 -3.77 24.72
N TYR A 146 19.20 -2.70 24.03
CA TYR A 146 18.25 -1.68 24.54
C TYR A 146 16.80 -2.19 24.40
N PHE A 147 16.33 -2.97 25.39
CA PHE A 147 14.99 -3.56 25.40
C PHE A 147 14.04 -2.80 26.31
N TYR A 148 13.67 -1.61 25.87
CA TYR A 148 12.74 -0.72 26.56
C TYR A 148 11.58 -0.39 25.60
N ASP A 149 10.35 -0.52 26.08
CA ASP A 149 9.18 -0.16 25.27
C ASP A 149 9.31 1.29 24.80
N THR A 150 9.50 1.44 23.51
CA THR A 150 9.70 2.75 22.86
C THR A 150 8.67 2.95 21.78
N GLN A 151 8.01 4.11 21.77
CA GLN A 151 7.04 4.48 20.76
C GLN A 151 7.44 5.78 20.09
N VAL A 152 7.42 5.76 18.76
CA VAL A 152 7.54 6.95 17.90
C VAL A 152 6.24 7.12 17.15
N LEU A 153 5.53 8.21 17.45
CA LEU A 153 4.24 8.52 16.83
C LEU A 153 4.39 9.74 15.93
N CYS A 154 4.12 9.55 14.63
CA CYS A 154 4.17 10.59 13.61
C CYS A 154 2.74 10.96 13.19
N ASN A 155 2.34 12.20 13.44
CA ASN A 155 1.02 12.72 13.08
C ASN A 155 1.15 13.77 11.98
N LEU A 156 0.50 13.53 10.85
CA LEU A 156 0.32 14.54 9.82
C LEU A 156 -0.62 15.62 10.34
N LEU A 157 -0.13 16.86 10.50
CA LEU A 157 -0.90 17.99 11.00
C LEU A 157 -1.58 18.77 9.90
N ALA A 158 -0.88 18.98 8.79
CA ALA A 158 -1.37 19.69 7.62
C ALA A 158 -0.72 19.14 6.35
N VAL A 159 -1.46 19.16 5.24
CA VAL A 159 -0.98 18.76 3.92
C VAL A 159 -1.46 19.76 2.86
N ASP A 160 -0.52 20.28 2.07
CA ASP A 160 -0.76 21.28 1.03
C ASP A 160 -1.09 20.65 -0.35
N GLY A 161 -1.03 19.31 -0.46
CA GLY A 161 -1.20 18.61 -1.74
C GLY A 161 0.01 18.72 -2.68
N VAL A 162 1.04 19.45 -2.29
CA VAL A 162 2.27 19.70 -3.09
C VAL A 162 3.43 18.87 -2.58
N ASN A 163 3.68 18.86 -1.27
CA ASN A 163 4.83 18.20 -0.65
C ASN A 163 4.46 16.83 -0.09
N GLU A 164 5.35 15.84 -0.23
CA GLU A 164 5.18 14.51 0.35
C GLU A 164 5.58 14.49 1.83
N PRO A 165 4.72 13.99 2.74
CA PRO A 165 4.95 14.06 4.17
C PRO A 165 5.83 12.94 4.74
N ASP A 166 6.08 11.83 4.02
CA ASP A 166 6.79 10.66 4.52
C ASP A 166 8.26 10.96 4.87
N VAL A 167 8.97 11.71 4.00
CA VAL A 167 10.34 12.15 4.27
C VAL A 167 10.40 13.12 5.46
N LEU A 168 9.39 13.98 5.60
CA LEU A 168 9.27 14.88 6.77
C LEU A 168 9.11 14.08 8.06
N ALA A 169 8.36 12.96 8.01
CA ALA A 169 8.16 12.08 9.15
C ALA A 169 9.46 11.36 9.58
N ILE A 170 10.30 10.92 8.63
CA ILE A 170 11.62 10.35 8.95
C ILE A 170 12.51 11.38 9.65
N ASN A 171 12.61 12.58 9.09
CA ASN A 171 13.37 13.67 9.68
C ASN A 171 12.80 14.07 11.05
N GLY A 172 11.48 14.12 11.20
CA GLY A 172 10.82 14.39 12.47
C GLY A 172 11.11 13.35 13.55
N ALA A 173 11.14 12.06 13.19
CA ALA A 173 11.49 10.97 14.08
C ALA A 173 12.96 11.10 14.54
N SER A 174 13.86 11.42 13.62
CA SER A 174 15.26 11.70 13.92
C SER A 174 15.42 12.86 14.89
N VAL A 175 14.73 13.96 14.65
CA VAL A 175 14.78 15.15 15.52
C VAL A 175 14.20 14.84 16.90
N ALA A 176 13.02 14.20 16.98
CA ALA A 176 12.37 13.87 18.24
C ALA A 176 13.26 12.96 19.11
N LEU A 177 13.85 11.93 18.51
CA LEU A 177 14.81 11.06 19.20
C LEU A 177 16.11 11.79 19.59
N SER A 178 16.65 12.65 18.71
CA SER A 178 17.87 13.41 19.00
C SER A 178 17.69 14.39 20.15
N LEU A 179 16.52 15.02 20.24
CA LEU A 179 16.16 16.00 21.29
C LEU A 179 15.59 15.35 22.56
N SER A 180 15.40 14.03 22.59
CA SER A 180 14.99 13.29 23.79
C SER A 180 16.20 12.84 24.61
N ASP A 181 15.95 12.43 25.85
CA ASP A 181 16.95 11.76 26.70
C ASP A 181 17.12 10.27 26.36
N ILE A 182 16.33 9.74 25.41
CA ILE A 182 16.37 8.33 24.96
C ILE A 182 17.78 8.01 24.39
N PRO A 183 18.42 6.91 24.79
CA PRO A 183 19.68 6.46 24.21
C PRO A 183 19.49 6.09 22.73
N TRP A 184 20.02 6.91 21.84
CA TRP A 184 19.91 6.71 20.40
C TRP A 184 21.09 7.40 19.69
N ASN A 185 21.74 6.70 18.75
CA ASN A 185 23.01 7.08 18.12
C ASN A 185 22.83 7.82 16.78
N GLY A 186 21.73 8.57 16.62
CA GLY A 186 21.54 9.46 15.47
C GLY A 186 22.37 10.75 15.56
N PRO A 187 22.06 11.75 14.71
CA PRO A 187 20.83 11.88 13.90
C PRO A 187 20.86 11.19 12.53
N VAL A 188 19.67 11.05 11.95
CA VAL A 188 19.44 10.62 10.56
C VAL A 188 18.86 11.81 9.78
N GLY A 189 19.32 12.01 8.55
CA GLY A 189 18.71 12.91 7.59
C GLY A 189 18.09 12.10 6.44
N ALA A 190 16.92 12.50 5.95
CA ALA A 190 16.26 11.83 4.82
C ALA A 190 15.83 12.83 3.75
N VAL A 191 16.01 12.45 2.50
CA VAL A 191 15.56 13.20 1.31
C VAL A 191 14.95 12.26 0.28
N ARG A 192 14.10 12.82 -0.57
CA ARG A 192 13.59 12.16 -1.79
C ARG A 192 14.33 12.71 -3.00
N ILE A 193 14.68 11.86 -3.94
CA ILE A 193 15.31 12.25 -5.22
C ILE A 193 14.45 11.76 -6.36
N GLY A 194 14.14 12.66 -7.28
CA GLY A 194 13.53 12.37 -8.57
C GLY A 194 14.49 12.65 -9.72
N ILE A 195 14.26 12.04 -10.89
CA ILE A 195 14.91 12.37 -12.16
C ILE A 195 13.82 12.85 -13.11
N ILE A 196 13.91 14.11 -13.53
CA ILE A 196 12.95 14.79 -14.40
C ILE A 196 13.74 15.41 -15.53
N ASP A 197 13.45 15.03 -16.77
CA ASP A 197 14.16 15.52 -17.96
C ASP A 197 15.71 15.40 -17.87
N GLY A 198 16.18 14.35 -17.15
CA GLY A 198 17.60 14.09 -16.91
C GLY A 198 18.21 14.84 -15.71
N GLU A 199 17.48 15.75 -15.08
CA GLU A 199 17.94 16.52 -13.92
C GLU A 199 17.54 15.87 -12.59
N TYR A 200 18.43 15.95 -11.60
CA TYR A 200 18.20 15.40 -10.26
C TYR A 200 17.53 16.42 -9.35
N VAL A 201 16.27 16.20 -9.02
CA VAL A 201 15.48 17.09 -8.17
C VAL A 201 15.38 16.54 -6.76
N VAL A 202 15.71 17.37 -5.76
CA VAL A 202 15.64 17.03 -4.34
C VAL A 202 14.28 17.41 -3.78
N ASN A 203 13.63 16.48 -3.07
CA ASN A 203 12.28 16.61 -2.53
C ASN A 203 11.28 17.14 -3.58
N PRO A 204 11.15 16.47 -4.75
CA PRO A 204 10.25 16.94 -5.81
C PRO A 204 8.81 17.02 -5.29
N THR A 205 8.04 17.98 -5.83
CA THR A 205 6.59 18.08 -5.59
C THR A 205 5.87 16.87 -6.19
N ARG A 206 4.63 16.63 -5.77
CA ARG A 206 3.78 15.58 -6.35
C ARG A 206 3.60 15.72 -7.86
N LYS A 207 3.48 16.98 -8.34
CA LYS A 207 3.38 17.26 -9.78
C LYS A 207 4.67 16.88 -10.50
N GLU A 208 5.81 17.25 -9.97
CA GLU A 208 7.13 16.89 -10.51
C GLU A 208 7.37 15.38 -10.45
N MET A 209 6.94 14.71 -9.35
CA MET A 209 7.04 13.27 -9.24
C MET A 209 6.20 12.50 -10.26
N SER A 210 5.09 13.06 -10.75
CA SER A 210 4.27 12.41 -11.78
C SER A 210 4.97 12.29 -13.14
N SER A 211 5.99 13.11 -13.40
CA SER A 211 6.84 13.07 -14.60
C SER A 211 8.23 12.49 -14.33
N SER A 212 8.53 12.12 -13.08
CA SER A 212 9.84 11.59 -12.70
C SER A 212 9.98 10.11 -13.05
N THR A 213 11.10 9.73 -13.66
CA THR A 213 11.47 8.33 -13.92
C THR A 213 12.05 7.60 -12.71
N LEU A 214 12.41 8.34 -11.64
CA LEU A 214 12.92 7.78 -10.39
C LEU A 214 12.18 8.36 -9.19
N ASN A 215 11.82 7.49 -8.26
CA ASN A 215 11.37 7.86 -6.92
C ASN A 215 12.28 7.15 -5.90
N LEU A 216 13.26 7.87 -5.38
CA LEU A 216 14.26 7.35 -4.46
C LEU A 216 14.19 8.10 -3.13
N VAL A 217 13.96 7.39 -2.03
CA VAL A 217 14.11 7.92 -0.67
C VAL A 217 15.43 7.41 -0.09
N VAL A 218 16.27 8.33 0.37
CA VAL A 218 17.55 8.05 0.98
C VAL A 218 17.54 8.54 2.42
N ALA A 219 17.82 7.66 3.39
CA ALA A 219 18.10 8.04 4.76
C ALA A 219 19.57 7.76 5.10
N GLY A 220 20.28 8.79 5.50
CA GLY A 220 21.70 8.75 5.81
C GLY A 220 22.00 9.08 7.27
N ALA A 221 23.11 8.51 7.78
CA ALA A 221 23.70 8.82 9.07
C ALA A 221 24.94 9.71 8.89
N PRO A 222 25.56 10.24 9.97
CA PRO A 222 26.81 11.00 9.90
C PRO A 222 27.90 10.26 9.11
N LYS A 223 28.91 10.97 8.65
CA LYS A 223 30.02 10.45 7.82
C LYS A 223 29.56 9.86 6.48
N SER A 224 28.48 10.38 5.89
CA SER A 224 27.92 9.94 4.58
C SER A 224 27.58 8.45 4.52
N GLN A 225 27.18 7.87 5.62
CA GLN A 225 26.70 6.48 5.68
C GLN A 225 25.23 6.39 5.32
N ILE A 226 24.83 5.30 4.68
CA ILE A 226 23.45 5.02 4.27
C ILE A 226 22.83 4.06 5.28
N VAL A 227 21.67 4.43 5.82
CA VAL A 227 20.89 3.60 6.75
C VAL A 227 19.72 2.94 6.06
N MET A 228 19.04 3.63 5.13
CA MET A 228 17.90 3.10 4.41
C MET A 228 17.84 3.67 3.00
N LEU A 229 17.49 2.81 2.06
CA LEU A 229 17.13 3.15 0.68
C LEU A 229 15.79 2.52 0.34
N GLU A 230 14.94 3.28 -0.31
CA GLU A 230 13.66 2.82 -0.87
C GLU A 230 13.48 3.47 -2.23
N ALA A 231 13.33 2.65 -3.29
CA ALA A 231 13.24 3.19 -4.65
C ALA A 231 12.17 2.51 -5.49
N SER A 232 11.62 3.24 -6.44
CA SER A 232 10.97 2.73 -7.65
C SER A 232 11.44 3.53 -8.85
N ALA A 233 11.61 2.87 -10.00
CA ALA A 233 12.17 3.50 -11.19
C ALA A 233 11.56 2.92 -12.46
N GLU A 234 11.46 3.76 -13.51
CA GLU A 234 11.03 3.39 -14.85
C GLU A 234 12.25 3.38 -15.78
N ASN A 235 12.84 2.20 -16.03
CA ASN A 235 13.91 1.98 -17.03
C ASN A 235 15.12 2.95 -16.97
N ILE A 236 15.60 3.25 -15.76
CA ILE A 236 16.79 4.11 -15.59
C ILE A 236 18.09 3.29 -15.70
N LEU A 237 19.18 3.95 -16.11
CA LEU A 237 20.49 3.37 -16.13
C LEU A 237 21.03 3.19 -14.71
N GLN A 238 21.82 2.12 -14.50
CA GLN A 238 22.48 1.88 -13.22
C GLN A 238 23.36 3.06 -12.77
N GLN A 239 24.02 3.73 -13.72
CA GLN A 239 24.88 4.89 -13.42
C GLN A 239 24.07 6.05 -12.86
N ASP A 240 22.89 6.35 -13.42
CA ASP A 240 21.99 7.42 -12.98
C ASP A 240 21.43 7.12 -11.60
N PHE A 241 21.07 5.85 -11.35
CA PHE A 241 20.64 5.41 -10.02
C PHE A 241 21.72 5.60 -8.97
N CYS A 242 22.96 5.18 -9.28
CA CYS A 242 24.12 5.38 -8.40
C CYS A 242 24.42 6.87 -8.16
N HIS A 243 24.24 7.72 -9.19
CA HIS A 243 24.44 9.16 -9.05
C HIS A 243 23.36 9.77 -8.17
N ALA A 244 22.09 9.39 -8.34
CA ALA A 244 20.97 9.82 -7.51
C ALA A 244 21.20 9.52 -6.02
N ILE A 245 21.77 8.32 -5.69
CA ILE A 245 22.12 7.98 -4.32
C ILE A 245 23.18 8.94 -3.78
N LYS A 246 24.23 9.25 -4.55
CA LYS A 246 25.29 10.21 -4.13
C LYS A 246 24.73 11.60 -3.86
N VAL A 247 23.85 12.09 -4.74
CA VAL A 247 23.14 13.36 -4.57
C VAL A 247 22.32 13.31 -3.28
N GLY A 248 21.51 12.25 -3.09
CA GLY A 248 20.70 12.07 -1.88
C GLY A 248 21.55 12.13 -0.61
N VAL A 249 22.64 11.36 -0.54
CA VAL A 249 23.52 11.34 0.63
C VAL A 249 24.13 12.73 0.92
N LYS A 250 24.49 13.50 -0.10
CA LYS A 250 24.98 14.86 0.08
C LYS A 250 23.98 15.74 0.84
N TYR A 251 22.70 15.70 0.44
CA TYR A 251 21.67 16.53 1.08
C TYR A 251 21.24 15.99 2.45
N THR A 252 21.33 14.66 2.71
CA THR A 252 21.11 14.15 4.07
C THR A 252 22.11 14.70 5.07
N GLN A 253 23.38 14.95 4.68
CA GLN A 253 24.38 15.54 5.57
C GLN A 253 24.02 16.98 5.96
N GLN A 254 23.41 17.78 5.08
CA GLN A 254 22.95 19.13 5.42
C GLN A 254 21.85 19.10 6.48
N ILE A 255 20.89 18.17 6.36
CA ILE A 255 19.83 17.98 7.37
C ILE A 255 20.45 17.54 8.71
N ILE A 256 21.38 16.59 8.68
CA ILE A 256 22.09 16.11 9.87
C ILE A 256 22.79 17.27 10.59
N GLN A 257 23.47 18.15 9.87
CA GLN A 257 24.13 19.34 10.43
C GLN A 257 23.12 20.27 11.11
N GLY A 258 21.96 20.53 10.47
CA GLY A 258 20.89 21.32 11.06
C GLY A 258 20.34 20.71 12.34
N ILE A 259 20.14 19.38 12.37
CA ILE A 259 19.68 18.67 13.57
C ILE A 259 20.75 18.75 14.68
N GLN A 260 22.03 18.53 14.37
CA GLN A 260 23.14 18.61 15.33
C GLN A 260 23.27 20.01 15.94
N GLN A 261 23.06 21.04 15.12
CA GLN A 261 23.02 22.42 15.63
C GLN A 261 21.89 22.59 16.65
N LEU A 262 20.68 22.15 16.33
CA LEU A 262 19.52 22.24 17.21
C LEU A 262 19.74 21.46 18.53
N VAL A 263 20.33 20.27 18.46
CA VAL A 263 20.70 19.45 19.65
C VAL A 263 21.71 20.18 20.53
N LYS A 264 22.73 20.76 19.91
CA LYS A 264 23.76 21.54 20.64
C LYS A 264 23.17 22.77 21.35
N GLU A 265 22.27 23.49 20.68
CA GLU A 265 21.58 24.65 21.27
C GLU A 265 20.64 24.25 22.41
N THR A 266 20.10 23.04 22.37
CA THR A 266 19.17 22.54 23.38
C THR A 266 19.87 21.96 24.59
N GLY A 267 21.07 21.43 24.41
CA GLY A 267 21.92 20.88 25.51
C GLY A 267 21.36 19.59 26.13
N VAL A 268 20.66 18.77 25.37
CA VAL A 268 20.05 17.52 25.85
C VAL A 268 21.14 16.48 26.14
N THR A 269 21.07 15.85 27.30
CA THR A 269 21.90 14.71 27.66
C THR A 269 21.13 13.41 27.60
N LYS A 270 21.75 12.36 27.04
CA LYS A 270 21.14 11.03 26.96
C LYS A 270 21.16 10.35 28.32
N ARG A 271 20.06 9.69 28.69
CA ARG A 271 19.98 8.90 29.92
C ARG A 271 20.82 7.63 29.80
N THR A 272 21.41 7.20 30.86
CA THR A 272 22.06 5.88 30.96
C THR A 272 20.98 4.83 31.24
N PRO A 273 20.83 3.78 30.41
CA PRO A 273 19.88 2.74 30.69
C PRO A 273 20.24 1.94 31.94
N GLN A 274 19.25 1.49 32.71
CA GLN A 274 19.45 0.73 33.93
C GLN A 274 20.14 -0.64 33.66
N LYS A 275 19.79 -1.27 32.55
CA LYS A 275 20.36 -2.55 32.08
C LYS A 275 20.40 -2.55 30.57
N LEU A 276 21.48 -3.00 29.99
CA LEU A 276 21.56 -3.43 28.59
C LEU A 276 21.56 -4.97 28.58
N PHE A 277 20.73 -5.56 27.72
CA PHE A 277 20.62 -7.02 27.59
C PHE A 277 21.69 -7.52 26.60
N THR A 278 22.93 -7.41 27.01
CA THR A 278 24.08 -7.98 26.29
C THR A 278 24.69 -9.05 27.18
N PRO A 279 25.05 -10.22 26.63
CA PRO A 279 25.64 -11.29 27.43
C PRO A 279 27.00 -10.86 27.97
N SER A 280 27.34 -11.31 29.18
CA SER A 280 28.62 -11.01 29.79
C SER A 280 29.77 -11.63 29.01
N PRO A 281 30.96 -10.99 28.91
CA PRO A 281 32.10 -11.54 28.19
C PRO A 281 32.57 -12.91 28.71
N GLU A 282 32.37 -13.18 30.00
CA GLU A 282 32.72 -14.47 30.60
C GLU A 282 31.82 -15.60 30.09
N ILE A 283 30.48 -15.36 30.02
CA ILE A 283 29.51 -16.33 29.49
C ILE A 283 29.81 -16.58 28.03
N VAL A 284 30.03 -15.52 27.22
CA VAL A 284 30.36 -15.65 25.80
C VAL A 284 31.63 -16.47 25.59
N LYS A 285 32.68 -16.20 26.36
CA LYS A 285 33.96 -16.94 26.29
C LYS A 285 33.78 -18.42 26.62
N TYR A 286 32.98 -18.74 27.63
CA TYR A 286 32.68 -20.14 27.97
C TYR A 286 31.81 -20.82 26.92
N THR A 287 30.79 -20.14 26.41
CA THR A 287 29.96 -20.60 25.29
C THR A 287 30.80 -20.88 24.03
N HIS A 288 31.75 -20.00 23.71
CA HIS A 288 32.66 -20.19 22.60
C HIS A 288 33.47 -21.49 22.75
N LYS A 289 33.97 -21.77 23.95
CA LYS A 289 34.69 -23.02 24.23
C LYS A 289 33.82 -24.29 24.06
N LEU A 290 32.54 -24.22 24.38
CA LEU A 290 31.61 -25.35 24.30
C LEU A 290 31.06 -25.58 22.89
N ALA A 291 30.74 -24.53 22.16
CA ALA A 291 29.90 -24.60 20.96
C ALA A 291 30.67 -24.34 19.65
N MET A 292 31.79 -23.62 19.66
CA MET A 292 32.46 -23.15 18.43
C MET A 292 32.81 -24.28 17.46
N GLU A 293 33.51 -25.31 17.91
CA GLU A 293 33.96 -26.41 17.03
C GLU A 293 32.76 -27.21 16.49
N ARG A 294 31.76 -27.42 17.33
CA ARG A 294 30.54 -28.15 16.96
C ARG A 294 29.71 -27.36 15.93
N LEU A 295 29.58 -26.05 16.14
CA LEU A 295 28.89 -25.17 15.20
C LEU A 295 29.63 -25.08 13.87
N TYR A 296 30.95 -24.99 13.92
CA TYR A 296 31.80 -24.99 12.72
C TYR A 296 31.60 -26.28 11.90
N ALA A 297 31.62 -27.45 12.57
CA ALA A 297 31.35 -28.73 11.92
C ALA A 297 29.99 -28.77 11.21
N VAL A 298 28.93 -28.30 11.87
CA VAL A 298 27.58 -28.26 11.28
C VAL A 298 27.48 -27.25 10.12
N PHE A 299 28.13 -26.09 10.23
CA PHE A 299 28.08 -25.07 9.17
C PHE A 299 28.98 -25.40 7.96
N THR A 300 29.92 -26.30 8.08
CA THR A 300 30.77 -26.78 6.99
C THR A 300 30.38 -28.16 6.47
N ASP A 301 29.36 -28.79 7.05
CA ASP A 301 28.74 -29.98 6.51
C ASP A 301 27.68 -29.59 5.46
N TYR A 302 28.03 -29.78 4.19
CA TYR A 302 27.19 -29.37 3.06
C TYR A 302 26.11 -30.39 2.71
N GLU A 303 26.03 -31.53 3.41
CA GLU A 303 24.95 -32.50 3.24
C GLU A 303 23.65 -32.07 3.96
N HIS A 304 23.78 -31.15 4.90
CA HIS A 304 22.61 -30.57 5.60
C HIS A 304 21.76 -29.68 4.70
N ASP A 305 20.49 -29.95 4.65
CA ASP A 305 19.48 -28.99 4.20
C ASP A 305 19.17 -27.96 5.32
N LYS A 306 18.19 -27.08 5.11
CA LYS A 306 17.82 -26.07 6.12
C LYS A 306 17.31 -26.72 7.41
N VAL A 307 16.41 -27.70 7.29
CA VAL A 307 15.72 -28.32 8.43
C VAL A 307 16.70 -29.11 9.29
N SER A 308 17.45 -30.01 8.68
CA SER A 308 18.44 -30.84 9.37
C SER A 308 19.55 -30.01 10.01
N ARG A 309 19.97 -28.91 9.37
CA ARG A 309 20.95 -27.98 9.94
C ARG A 309 20.38 -27.23 11.15
N ASP A 310 19.15 -26.73 11.06
CA ASP A 310 18.49 -26.01 12.15
C ASP A 310 18.28 -26.95 13.35
N GLU A 311 17.95 -28.23 13.12
CA GLU A 311 17.86 -29.25 14.15
C GLU A 311 19.21 -29.54 14.80
N ALA A 312 20.28 -29.69 14.02
CA ALA A 312 21.62 -29.91 14.53
C ALA A 312 22.12 -28.75 15.39
N VAL A 313 21.92 -27.50 14.91
CA VAL A 313 22.26 -26.28 15.66
C VAL A 313 21.42 -26.20 16.95
N ASN A 314 20.12 -26.52 16.90
CA ASN A 314 19.26 -26.50 18.07
C ASN A 314 19.67 -27.52 19.13
N LYS A 315 20.13 -28.69 18.72
CA LYS A 315 20.68 -29.72 19.65
C LYS A 315 21.91 -29.17 20.35
N ILE A 316 22.86 -28.56 19.62
CA ILE A 316 24.04 -27.94 20.22
C ILE A 316 23.65 -26.81 21.18
N ARG A 317 22.63 -26.03 20.82
CA ARG A 317 22.11 -24.94 21.67
C ARG A 317 21.61 -25.47 23.02
N LEU A 318 20.75 -26.49 23.00
CA LEU A 318 20.17 -27.06 24.20
C LEU A 318 21.26 -27.62 25.14
N ASP A 319 22.20 -28.42 24.59
CA ASP A 319 23.33 -28.95 25.36
C ASP A 319 24.21 -27.84 25.98
N THR A 320 24.44 -26.76 25.21
CA THR A 320 25.24 -25.62 25.64
C THR A 320 24.50 -24.84 26.74
N GLU A 321 23.21 -24.60 26.57
CA GLU A 321 22.37 -23.92 27.59
C GLU A 321 22.32 -24.67 28.92
N GLU A 322 22.27 -25.99 28.89
CA GLU A 322 22.28 -26.84 30.09
C GLU A 322 23.61 -26.66 30.86
N GLN A 323 24.74 -26.82 30.17
CA GLN A 323 26.06 -26.63 30.76
C GLN A 323 26.31 -25.19 31.26
N LEU A 324 25.76 -24.19 30.57
CA LEU A 324 25.85 -22.79 31.00
C LEU A 324 25.03 -22.53 32.28
N LYS A 325 23.83 -23.13 32.40
CA LYS A 325 22.99 -23.05 33.62
C LYS A 325 23.68 -23.67 34.83
N GLU A 326 24.36 -24.82 34.65
CA GLU A 326 25.13 -25.44 35.71
C GLU A 326 26.33 -24.55 36.15
N LYS A 327 27.03 -23.95 35.20
CA LYS A 327 28.21 -23.15 35.47
C LYS A 327 27.90 -21.74 35.99
N PHE A 328 26.80 -21.15 35.54
CA PHE A 328 26.38 -19.78 35.87
C PHE A 328 24.90 -19.76 36.34
N PRO A 329 24.61 -20.32 37.55
CA PRO A 329 23.23 -20.44 38.02
C PRO A 329 22.53 -19.11 38.27
N GLU A 330 23.28 -18.03 38.49
CA GLU A 330 22.77 -16.66 38.69
C GLU A 330 22.58 -15.89 37.40
N ALA A 331 22.97 -16.44 36.23
CA ALA A 331 22.86 -15.74 34.96
C ALA A 331 21.39 -15.68 34.48
N ASP A 332 21.05 -14.53 33.87
CA ASP A 332 19.74 -14.35 33.24
C ASP A 332 19.56 -15.37 32.09
N PRO A 333 18.45 -16.12 32.03
CA PRO A 333 18.18 -17.07 30.93
C PRO A 333 18.33 -16.42 29.54
N TYR A 334 18.02 -15.14 29.40
CA TYR A 334 18.24 -14.40 28.17
C TYR A 334 19.73 -14.28 27.81
N GLU A 335 20.61 -14.00 28.79
CA GLU A 335 22.06 -13.89 28.57
C GLU A 335 22.64 -15.20 28.08
N ILE A 336 22.14 -16.34 28.60
CA ILE A 336 22.56 -17.68 28.18
C ILE A 336 22.18 -17.92 26.71
N ILE A 337 20.95 -17.67 26.32
CA ILE A 337 20.47 -17.86 24.95
C ILE A 337 21.20 -16.92 23.99
N GLU A 338 21.32 -15.64 24.35
CA GLU A 338 21.96 -14.66 23.47
C GLU A 338 23.47 -14.89 23.34
N SER A 339 24.14 -15.42 24.37
CA SER A 339 25.54 -15.83 24.26
C SER A 339 25.76 -16.88 23.18
N PHE A 340 24.88 -17.88 23.11
CA PHE A 340 24.91 -18.88 22.03
C PHE A 340 24.68 -18.26 20.65
N ASN A 341 23.69 -17.36 20.53
CA ASN A 341 23.39 -16.66 19.28
C ASN A 341 24.59 -15.80 18.81
N VAL A 342 25.30 -15.15 19.73
CA VAL A 342 26.50 -14.37 19.42
C VAL A 342 27.58 -15.27 18.86
N VAL A 343 27.87 -16.41 19.53
CA VAL A 343 28.89 -17.36 19.07
C VAL A 343 28.52 -18.00 17.73
N ALA A 344 27.27 -18.40 17.56
CA ALA A 344 26.81 -18.96 16.28
C ALA A 344 26.96 -17.98 15.11
N LYS A 345 26.59 -16.69 15.33
CA LYS A 345 26.79 -15.62 14.33
C LYS A 345 28.29 -15.39 14.05
N GLU A 346 29.13 -15.44 15.04
CA GLU A 346 30.58 -15.25 14.92
C GLU A 346 31.23 -16.37 14.09
N VAL A 347 30.89 -17.62 14.38
CA VAL A 347 31.36 -18.80 13.60
C VAL A 347 30.91 -18.71 12.16
N PHE A 348 29.63 -18.44 11.90
CA PHE A 348 29.09 -18.29 10.55
C PHE A 348 29.78 -17.15 9.78
N ARG A 349 29.98 -15.99 10.42
CA ARG A 349 30.69 -14.85 9.81
C ARG A 349 32.15 -15.17 9.51
N SER A 350 32.81 -15.89 10.40
CA SER A 350 34.21 -16.30 10.22
C SER A 350 34.36 -17.18 8.97
N ILE A 351 33.47 -18.15 8.75
CA ILE A 351 33.46 -19.00 7.56
C ILE A 351 33.31 -18.13 6.29
N VAL A 352 32.31 -17.23 6.27
CA VAL A 352 32.05 -16.38 5.10
C VAL A 352 33.22 -15.42 4.82
N LEU A 353 33.82 -14.82 5.85
CA LEU A 353 34.88 -13.82 5.69
C LEU A 353 36.22 -14.45 5.30
N ASN A 354 36.55 -15.61 5.87
CA ASN A 354 37.87 -16.23 5.74
C ASN A 354 37.94 -17.33 4.66
N GLU A 355 36.85 -18.11 4.52
CA GLU A 355 36.82 -19.26 3.60
C GLU A 355 36.07 -18.97 2.30
N TYR A 356 35.37 -17.83 2.20
CA TYR A 356 34.58 -17.45 1.02
C TYR A 356 33.49 -18.46 0.66
N LYS A 357 33.02 -19.24 1.65
CA LYS A 357 32.02 -20.28 1.52
C LYS A 357 30.77 -19.97 2.30
N ARG A 358 29.64 -20.51 1.87
CA ARG A 358 28.38 -20.48 2.63
C ARG A 358 28.13 -21.83 3.27
N CYS A 359 27.19 -21.88 4.19
CA CYS A 359 26.80 -23.13 4.88
C CYS A 359 26.13 -24.18 3.97
N ASP A 360 25.86 -23.85 2.72
CA ASP A 360 25.38 -24.77 1.68
C ASP A 360 26.47 -25.09 0.63
N GLY A 361 27.72 -24.75 0.89
CA GLY A 361 28.86 -25.03 0.04
C GLY A 361 29.04 -24.09 -1.15
N ARG A 362 28.05 -23.22 -1.45
CA ARG A 362 28.18 -22.25 -2.54
C ARG A 362 29.24 -21.20 -2.25
N ASP A 363 29.78 -20.61 -3.32
CA ASP A 363 30.58 -19.38 -3.21
C ASP A 363 29.68 -18.15 -2.92
N LEU A 364 30.29 -16.98 -2.81
CA LEU A 364 29.58 -15.76 -2.43
C LEU A 364 28.67 -15.20 -3.53
N THR A 365 28.90 -15.57 -4.78
CA THR A 365 28.22 -15.00 -5.96
C THR A 365 27.20 -15.94 -6.58
N SER A 366 27.29 -17.24 -6.32
CA SER A 366 26.43 -18.26 -6.89
C SER A 366 24.97 -18.14 -6.46
N LEU A 367 24.07 -18.30 -7.42
CA LEU A 367 22.62 -18.43 -7.17
C LEU A 367 22.26 -19.86 -6.74
N ARG A 368 21.18 -19.99 -6.00
CA ARG A 368 20.51 -21.30 -5.81
C ARG A 368 19.93 -21.74 -7.15
N ASN A 369 19.74 -23.04 -7.32
CA ASN A 369 19.09 -23.58 -8.51
C ASN A 369 17.72 -22.92 -8.71
N VAL A 370 17.48 -22.44 -9.93
CA VAL A 370 16.22 -21.76 -10.30
C VAL A 370 15.44 -22.66 -11.26
N SER A 371 14.17 -22.89 -10.96
CA SER A 371 13.20 -23.50 -11.87
C SER A 371 11.98 -22.60 -12.04
N CYS A 372 11.41 -22.64 -13.23
CA CYS A 372 10.25 -21.83 -13.59
C CYS A 372 9.26 -22.70 -14.37
N GLU A 373 7.98 -22.62 -13.99
CA GLU A 373 6.89 -23.26 -14.70
C GLU A 373 5.79 -22.24 -14.94
N VAL A 374 5.12 -22.30 -16.07
CA VAL A 374 3.96 -21.45 -16.43
C VAL A 374 2.81 -22.32 -16.87
N ASP A 375 1.61 -21.77 -16.93
CA ASP A 375 0.40 -22.51 -17.30
C ASP A 375 0.04 -23.64 -16.33
N MET A 376 0.26 -23.41 -15.04
CA MET A 376 0.00 -24.40 -14.00
C MET A 376 -1.48 -24.77 -13.89
N PHE A 377 -2.37 -23.78 -14.06
CA PHE A 377 -3.80 -23.95 -13.96
C PHE A 377 -4.50 -23.33 -15.16
N LYS A 378 -5.09 -24.17 -15.99
CA LYS A 378 -5.72 -23.76 -17.27
C LYS A 378 -6.93 -22.85 -17.10
N THR A 379 -7.60 -22.92 -15.96
CA THR A 379 -8.79 -22.10 -15.66
C THR A 379 -8.47 -20.68 -15.25
N LEU A 380 -7.21 -20.36 -14.93
CA LEU A 380 -6.77 -19.02 -14.54
C LEU A 380 -6.31 -18.20 -15.74
N HIS A 381 -6.38 -16.88 -15.65
CA HIS A 381 -5.91 -15.99 -16.72
C HIS A 381 -4.41 -16.16 -16.98
N GLY A 382 -3.61 -16.33 -15.93
CA GLY A 382 -2.21 -16.66 -15.97
C GLY A 382 -1.75 -17.26 -14.65
N SER A 383 -0.77 -18.17 -14.70
CA SER A 383 -0.21 -18.80 -13.51
C SER A 383 1.25 -19.18 -13.74
N ALA A 384 2.08 -18.98 -12.72
CA ALA A 384 3.49 -19.34 -12.76
C ALA A 384 3.95 -19.83 -11.40
N LEU A 385 4.78 -20.86 -11.40
CA LEU A 385 5.54 -21.32 -10.26
C LEU A 385 6.99 -20.89 -10.46
N PHE A 386 7.51 -20.13 -9.51
CA PHE A 386 8.92 -19.79 -9.46
C PHE A 386 9.56 -20.41 -8.22
N GLN A 387 10.59 -21.18 -8.43
CA GLN A 387 11.34 -21.82 -7.35
C GLN A 387 12.82 -21.46 -7.43
N ARG A 388 13.41 -21.17 -6.29
CA ARG A 388 14.83 -20.90 -6.13
C ARG A 388 15.37 -21.62 -4.90
N GLY A 389 15.99 -22.79 -5.13
CA GLY A 389 16.32 -23.73 -4.05
C GLY A 389 15.06 -24.11 -3.30
N GLN A 390 15.08 -23.96 -1.97
CA GLN A 390 13.94 -24.20 -1.07
C GLN A 390 13.08 -22.93 -0.86
N THR A 391 12.96 -22.06 -1.85
CA THR A 391 12.00 -20.95 -1.85
C THR A 391 11.11 -21.09 -3.06
N GLN A 392 9.83 -21.31 -2.85
CA GLN A 392 8.83 -21.56 -3.88
C GLN A 392 7.68 -20.59 -3.77
N VAL A 393 7.27 -19.99 -4.87
CA VAL A 393 6.19 -19.01 -4.94
C VAL A 393 5.27 -19.31 -6.10
N LEU A 394 3.98 -19.42 -5.84
CA LEU A 394 2.93 -19.51 -6.83
C LEU A 394 2.36 -18.11 -7.08
N CYS A 395 2.44 -17.66 -8.32
CA CYS A 395 1.84 -16.41 -8.75
C CYS A 395 0.69 -16.68 -9.71
N THR A 396 -0.46 -16.05 -9.47
CA THR A 396 -1.65 -16.12 -10.31
C THR A 396 -2.10 -14.73 -10.72
N VAL A 397 -2.62 -14.60 -11.93
CA VAL A 397 -3.13 -13.35 -12.48
C VAL A 397 -4.63 -13.45 -12.67
N THR A 398 -5.32 -12.42 -12.21
CA THR A 398 -6.76 -12.25 -12.41
C THR A 398 -7.00 -10.91 -13.09
N PHE A 399 -7.81 -10.92 -14.15
CA PHE A 399 -8.33 -9.74 -14.81
C PHE A 399 -9.77 -9.49 -14.40
N ASP A 400 -10.12 -8.22 -14.32
CA ASP A 400 -11.49 -7.79 -14.07
C ASP A 400 -11.75 -6.42 -14.74
N SER A 401 -12.98 -5.94 -14.67
CA SER A 401 -13.35 -4.63 -15.18
C SER A 401 -12.53 -3.50 -14.53
N LEU A 402 -12.44 -2.35 -15.18
CA LEU A 402 -11.76 -1.18 -14.61
C LEU A 402 -12.41 -0.68 -13.31
N GLU A 403 -13.67 -1.04 -13.07
CA GLU A 403 -14.38 -0.70 -11.84
C GLU A 403 -13.91 -1.48 -10.64
N SER A 404 -13.37 -2.67 -10.82
CA SER A 404 -12.74 -3.48 -9.77
C SER A 404 -11.38 -2.93 -9.32
N GLY A 405 -10.90 -1.84 -9.94
CA GLY A 405 -9.73 -1.11 -9.49
C GLY A 405 -9.96 -0.43 -8.14
N ILE A 406 -8.86 -0.16 -7.44
CA ILE A 406 -8.92 0.61 -6.21
C ILE A 406 -9.21 2.06 -6.55
N LYS A 407 -10.42 2.51 -6.25
CA LYS A 407 -10.84 3.91 -6.42
C LYS A 407 -10.48 4.71 -5.16
N SER A 408 -9.76 5.81 -5.36
CA SER A 408 -9.39 6.70 -4.26
C SER A 408 -10.51 7.69 -3.99
N ASP A 409 -10.97 7.79 -2.74
CA ASP A 409 -11.88 8.85 -2.36
C ASP A 409 -11.20 10.23 -2.35
N GLN A 410 -11.99 11.31 -2.28
CA GLN A 410 -11.47 12.68 -2.29
C GLN A 410 -10.52 12.97 -1.12
N VAL A 411 -10.68 12.32 0.03
CA VAL A 411 -9.82 12.50 1.20
C VAL A 411 -8.48 11.84 0.96
N ILE A 412 -8.48 10.58 0.49
CA ILE A 412 -7.25 9.84 0.15
C ILE A 412 -6.48 10.54 -0.96
N THR A 413 -7.17 11.04 -2.00
CA THR A 413 -6.56 11.80 -3.09
C THR A 413 -5.92 13.10 -2.58
N ALA A 414 -6.58 13.84 -1.70
CA ALA A 414 -6.04 15.07 -1.13
C ALA A 414 -4.79 14.81 -0.26
N ILE A 415 -4.80 13.75 0.55
CA ILE A 415 -3.69 13.42 1.45
C ILE A 415 -2.53 12.75 0.70
N ASN A 416 -2.81 11.79 -0.17
CA ASN A 416 -1.81 10.92 -0.78
C ASN A 416 -1.48 11.26 -2.23
N GLY A 417 -2.28 12.09 -2.90
CA GLY A 417 -2.12 12.40 -4.34
C GLY A 417 -2.38 11.20 -5.26
N ILE A 418 -2.80 10.06 -4.73
CA ILE A 418 -3.03 8.82 -5.48
C ILE A 418 -4.40 8.92 -6.13
N LYS A 419 -4.44 8.72 -7.44
CA LYS A 419 -5.66 8.47 -8.22
C LYS A 419 -5.95 6.97 -8.23
N ASP A 420 -6.88 6.56 -9.05
CA ASP A 420 -7.29 5.17 -9.18
C ASP A 420 -6.12 4.24 -9.54
N LYS A 421 -6.17 3.01 -9.04
CA LYS A 421 -5.12 2.01 -9.20
C LYS A 421 -5.71 0.75 -9.84
N ASN A 422 -5.28 0.48 -11.07
CA ASN A 422 -5.75 -0.66 -11.87
C ASN A 422 -4.80 -1.87 -11.85
N PHE A 423 -3.66 -1.75 -11.18
CA PHE A 423 -2.74 -2.86 -10.94
C PHE A 423 -2.51 -3.01 -9.45
N MET A 424 -2.63 -4.23 -8.94
CA MET A 424 -2.39 -4.56 -7.54
C MET A 424 -1.71 -5.92 -7.41
N LEU A 425 -0.83 -6.05 -6.41
CA LEU A 425 -0.19 -7.30 -6.05
C LEU A 425 -0.49 -7.64 -4.60
N HIS A 426 -1.12 -8.78 -4.39
CA HIS A 426 -1.39 -9.35 -3.08
C HIS A 426 -0.36 -10.44 -2.77
N TYR A 427 0.41 -10.24 -1.71
CA TYR A 427 1.44 -11.16 -1.25
C TYR A 427 0.97 -11.85 0.03
N GLU A 428 1.05 -13.16 0.03
CA GLU A 428 0.69 -14.02 1.17
C GLU A 428 1.88 -14.85 1.62
N PHE A 429 2.09 -14.92 2.92
CA PHE A 429 3.12 -15.75 3.55
C PHE A 429 2.50 -16.63 4.64
N PRO A 430 1.88 -17.74 4.26
CA PRO A 430 1.26 -18.66 5.21
C PRO A 430 2.29 -19.31 6.15
N PRO A 431 1.90 -19.66 7.37
CA PRO A 431 2.81 -20.29 8.34
C PRO A 431 3.41 -21.61 7.87
N TYR A 432 2.71 -22.37 7.04
CA TYR A 432 3.22 -23.62 6.48
C TYR A 432 4.46 -23.42 5.61
N ALA A 433 4.67 -22.23 5.05
CA ALA A 433 5.85 -21.95 4.22
C ALA A 433 7.18 -22.07 5.00
N THR A 434 7.13 -22.01 6.33
CA THR A 434 8.27 -22.21 7.24
C THR A 434 8.06 -23.39 8.21
N ASN A 435 7.07 -24.25 7.95
CA ASN A 435 6.68 -25.36 8.82
C ASN A 435 6.27 -24.89 10.25
N GLU A 436 5.57 -23.75 10.32
CA GLU A 436 5.10 -23.17 11.56
C GLU A 436 3.57 -23.27 11.69
N ILE A 437 3.06 -23.22 12.92
CA ILE A 437 1.64 -23.07 13.22
C ILE A 437 1.40 -21.61 13.63
N GLY A 438 0.54 -20.90 12.90
CA GLY A 438 0.27 -19.51 13.15
C GLY A 438 -1.13 -19.06 12.74
N LYS A 439 -1.47 -17.81 13.08
CA LYS A 439 -2.73 -17.20 12.65
C LYS A 439 -2.63 -16.79 11.18
N VAL A 440 -3.63 -17.18 10.39
CA VAL A 440 -3.72 -16.87 8.96
C VAL A 440 -4.50 -15.57 8.71
N THR A 441 -5.20 -15.05 9.73
CA THR A 441 -6.09 -13.89 9.60
C THR A 441 -5.48 -12.61 10.18
N GLY A 442 -5.58 -11.52 9.44
CA GLY A 442 -5.20 -10.17 9.83
C GLY A 442 -4.13 -9.55 8.94
N LEU A 443 -4.12 -8.23 8.86
CA LEU A 443 -3.11 -7.48 8.12
C LEU A 443 -1.73 -7.64 8.76
N ASN A 444 -0.83 -8.29 8.05
CA ASN A 444 0.55 -8.46 8.46
C ASN A 444 1.43 -7.38 7.84
N ARG A 445 2.06 -6.53 8.68
CA ARG A 445 2.97 -5.45 8.21
C ARG A 445 4.09 -5.97 7.30
N ARG A 446 4.55 -7.20 7.51
CA ARG A 446 5.60 -7.83 6.68
C ARG A 446 5.06 -8.15 5.30
N GLU A 447 3.87 -8.74 5.21
CA GLU A 447 3.23 -9.10 3.94
C GLU A 447 2.96 -7.87 3.07
N LEU A 448 2.39 -6.81 3.66
CA LEU A 448 2.20 -5.54 2.97
C LEU A 448 3.51 -4.96 2.43
N GLY A 449 4.58 -5.00 3.24
CA GLY A 449 5.88 -4.49 2.82
C GLY A 449 6.53 -5.29 1.70
N HIS A 450 6.40 -6.62 1.73
CA HIS A 450 6.93 -7.51 0.69
C HIS A 450 6.09 -7.43 -0.59
N GLY A 451 4.77 -7.35 -0.46
CA GLY A 451 3.86 -7.15 -1.58
C GLY A 451 4.12 -5.84 -2.31
N ALA A 452 4.22 -4.73 -1.56
CA ALA A 452 4.54 -3.41 -2.12
C ALA A 452 5.89 -3.38 -2.85
N LEU A 453 6.89 -4.15 -2.38
CA LEU A 453 8.19 -4.24 -3.04
C LEU A 453 8.09 -4.96 -4.39
N ALA A 454 7.39 -6.11 -4.45
CA ALA A 454 7.15 -6.84 -5.69
C ALA A 454 6.26 -6.04 -6.66
N GLU A 455 5.23 -5.36 -6.15
CA GLU A 455 4.35 -4.49 -6.94
C GLU A 455 5.12 -3.33 -7.59
N LYS A 456 5.98 -2.63 -6.82
CA LYS A 456 6.84 -1.55 -7.36
C LYS A 456 7.80 -2.04 -8.44
N ALA A 457 8.21 -3.30 -8.40
CA ALA A 457 9.07 -3.88 -9.42
C ALA A 457 8.30 -4.20 -10.72
N LEU A 458 7.03 -4.62 -10.63
CA LEU A 458 6.22 -5.05 -11.76
C LEU A 458 5.42 -3.90 -12.39
N TYR A 459 4.97 -2.93 -11.60
CA TYR A 459 4.13 -1.82 -12.08
C TYR A 459 4.72 -1.07 -13.28
N PRO A 460 6.03 -0.72 -13.33
CA PRO A 460 6.60 0.08 -14.41
C PRO A 460 6.63 -0.62 -15.77
N VAL A 461 6.51 -1.94 -15.81
CA VAL A 461 6.55 -2.72 -17.07
C VAL A 461 5.18 -3.01 -17.65
N ILE A 462 4.10 -2.65 -16.94
CA ILE A 462 2.72 -2.83 -17.38
C ILE A 462 2.29 -1.62 -18.22
N PRO A 463 1.64 -1.81 -19.39
CA PRO A 463 1.10 -0.71 -20.17
C PRO A 463 0.08 0.11 -19.37
N ARG A 464 0.18 1.43 -19.44
CA ARG A 464 -0.72 2.35 -18.70
C ARG A 464 -2.17 2.33 -19.23
N ASP A 465 -2.34 1.97 -20.49
CA ASP A 465 -3.59 1.88 -21.22
C ASP A 465 -4.16 0.46 -21.30
N PHE A 466 -3.69 -0.45 -20.41
CA PHE A 466 -4.21 -1.81 -20.39
C PHE A 466 -5.70 -1.81 -20.02
N PRO A 467 -6.59 -2.48 -20.81
CA PRO A 467 -8.04 -2.29 -20.73
C PRO A 467 -8.72 -2.96 -19.53
N PHE A 468 -7.95 -3.62 -18.66
CA PHE A 468 -8.48 -4.34 -17.49
C PHE A 468 -7.73 -3.98 -16.23
N THR A 469 -8.42 -4.12 -15.10
CA THR A 469 -7.77 -4.19 -13.80
C THR A 469 -7.04 -5.52 -13.68
N ILE A 470 -5.80 -5.47 -13.21
CA ILE A 470 -4.93 -6.63 -13.01
C ILE A 470 -4.71 -6.84 -11.53
N ARG A 471 -5.04 -8.03 -11.03
CA ARG A 471 -4.62 -8.47 -9.70
C ARG A 471 -3.67 -9.66 -9.82
N VAL A 472 -2.46 -9.49 -9.28
CA VAL A 472 -1.50 -10.58 -9.11
C VAL A 472 -1.60 -11.06 -7.67
N THR A 473 -1.86 -12.35 -7.46
CA THR A 473 -1.76 -12.98 -6.14
C THR A 473 -0.47 -13.79 -6.12
N SER A 474 0.36 -13.55 -5.10
CA SER A 474 1.64 -14.21 -4.92
C SER A 474 1.66 -14.94 -3.58
N GLU A 475 1.49 -16.24 -3.60
CA GLU A 475 1.48 -17.11 -2.43
C GLU A 475 2.82 -17.80 -2.26
N VAL A 476 3.42 -17.67 -1.08
CA VAL A 476 4.67 -18.35 -0.75
C VAL A 476 4.35 -19.74 -0.25
N LEU A 477 4.77 -20.75 -1.01
CA LEU A 477 4.52 -22.15 -0.67
C LEU A 477 5.63 -22.73 0.23
N GLU A 478 6.86 -22.29 0.00
CA GLU A 478 8.05 -22.73 0.75
C GLU A 478 9.03 -21.54 0.84
N SER A 479 9.69 -21.35 1.99
CA SER A 479 10.61 -20.23 2.16
C SER A 479 11.90 -20.58 2.90
N ASN A 480 12.99 -20.41 2.19
CA ASN A 480 14.35 -20.31 2.72
C ASN A 480 14.98 -18.94 2.40
N GLY A 481 14.19 -17.87 2.64
CA GLY A 481 14.58 -16.48 2.42
C GLY A 481 14.36 -15.96 0.99
N SER A 482 14.29 -14.62 0.87
CA SER A 482 14.11 -13.87 -0.38
C SER A 482 12.81 -14.15 -1.15
N SER A 483 11.71 -14.45 -0.45
CA SER A 483 10.42 -14.75 -1.06
C SER A 483 9.82 -13.58 -1.83
N SER A 484 10.01 -12.32 -1.39
CA SER A 484 9.55 -11.13 -2.13
C SER A 484 10.24 -10.95 -3.49
N MET A 485 11.52 -11.36 -3.59
CA MET A 485 12.24 -11.35 -4.87
C MET A 485 11.78 -12.49 -5.78
N ALA A 486 11.48 -13.64 -5.22
CA ALA A 486 10.84 -14.75 -5.93
C ALA A 486 9.45 -14.34 -6.44
N SER A 487 8.67 -13.57 -5.65
CA SER A 487 7.37 -13.02 -6.05
C SER A 487 7.47 -12.06 -7.25
N ALA A 488 8.50 -11.24 -7.32
CA ALA A 488 8.74 -10.38 -8.48
C ALA A 488 9.03 -11.20 -9.75
N CYS A 489 9.81 -12.28 -9.63
CA CYS A 489 10.09 -13.21 -10.74
C CYS A 489 8.83 -13.96 -11.18
N GLY A 490 8.13 -14.59 -10.22
CA GLY A 490 6.91 -15.36 -10.49
C GLY A 490 5.78 -14.49 -11.05
N GLY A 491 5.60 -13.26 -10.50
CA GLY A 491 4.63 -12.29 -11.00
C GLY A 491 4.93 -11.86 -12.44
N SER A 492 6.23 -11.66 -12.79
CA SER A 492 6.65 -11.38 -14.17
C SER A 492 6.31 -12.52 -15.13
N LEU A 493 6.57 -13.77 -14.73
CA LEU A 493 6.21 -14.96 -15.52
C LEU A 493 4.69 -15.10 -15.68
N ALA A 494 3.93 -14.93 -14.60
CA ALA A 494 2.46 -15.03 -14.62
C ALA A 494 1.82 -13.94 -15.50
N LEU A 495 2.35 -12.71 -15.49
CA LEU A 495 1.91 -11.63 -16.37
C LEU A 495 2.19 -11.96 -17.85
N MET A 496 3.33 -12.54 -18.17
CA MET A 496 3.63 -13.01 -19.54
C MET A 496 2.75 -14.19 -19.94
N ASP A 497 2.48 -15.11 -19.02
CA ASP A 497 1.58 -16.26 -19.25
C ASP A 497 0.13 -15.81 -19.50
N SER A 498 -0.32 -14.75 -18.84
CA SER A 498 -1.66 -14.18 -19.04
C SER A 498 -1.81 -13.33 -20.30
N GLY A 499 -0.73 -13.08 -21.04
CA GLY A 499 -0.73 -12.27 -22.26
C GLY A 499 -0.73 -10.76 -22.03
N VAL A 500 -0.41 -10.28 -20.81
CA VAL A 500 -0.16 -8.84 -20.56
C VAL A 500 1.09 -8.43 -21.33
N PRO A 501 1.04 -7.43 -22.23
CA PRO A 501 2.18 -7.01 -23.04
C PRO A 501 3.16 -6.16 -22.22
N ILE A 502 3.78 -6.78 -21.20
CA ILE A 502 4.81 -6.10 -20.40
C ILE A 502 5.99 -5.67 -21.26
N SER A 503 6.53 -4.50 -21.01
CA SER A 503 7.64 -3.92 -21.79
C SER A 503 8.94 -4.72 -21.67
N SER A 504 9.17 -5.38 -20.54
CA SER A 504 10.32 -6.24 -20.29
C SER A 504 10.06 -7.22 -19.14
N ALA A 505 10.73 -8.35 -19.14
CA ALA A 505 10.71 -9.29 -18.02
C ALA A 505 11.41 -8.69 -16.79
N VAL A 506 10.88 -8.99 -15.60
CA VAL A 506 11.39 -8.52 -14.32
C VAL A 506 11.95 -9.67 -13.51
N ALA A 507 13.14 -9.50 -12.95
CA ALA A 507 13.72 -10.46 -12.02
C ALA A 507 14.14 -9.77 -10.72
N GLY A 508 13.80 -10.40 -9.58
CA GLY A 508 14.16 -9.98 -8.24
C GLY A 508 15.43 -10.64 -7.74
N VAL A 509 16.38 -9.86 -7.22
CA VAL A 509 17.63 -10.31 -6.63
C VAL A 509 17.77 -9.75 -5.22
N ALA A 510 18.28 -10.56 -4.30
CA ALA A 510 18.66 -10.11 -2.97
C ALA A 510 20.16 -10.21 -2.79
N ILE A 511 20.77 -9.17 -2.18
CA ILE A 511 22.20 -9.15 -1.83
C ILE A 511 22.32 -9.05 -0.32
N GLY A 512 23.05 -9.98 0.27
CA GLY A 512 23.43 -9.98 1.68
C GLY A 512 24.77 -9.30 1.90
N LEU A 513 24.97 -8.77 3.09
CA LEU A 513 26.22 -8.17 3.53
C LEU A 513 26.66 -8.77 4.86
N VAL A 514 27.86 -9.35 4.89
CA VAL A 514 28.54 -9.79 6.10
C VAL A 514 29.71 -8.87 6.34
N THR A 515 29.82 -8.31 7.56
CA THR A 515 30.85 -7.33 7.92
C THR A 515 31.68 -7.79 9.12
N LYS A 516 32.94 -7.43 9.12
CA LYS A 516 33.78 -7.36 10.32
C LYS A 516 33.90 -5.90 10.71
N THR A 517 33.48 -5.57 11.91
CA THR A 517 33.46 -4.20 12.41
C THR A 517 34.47 -4.05 13.56
N ASP A 518 35.27 -2.99 13.55
CA ASP A 518 36.14 -2.63 14.66
C ASP A 518 35.26 -2.30 15.90
N PRO A 519 35.44 -3.02 17.01
CA PRO A 519 34.64 -2.78 18.22
C PRO A 519 34.88 -1.41 18.86
N GLU A 520 36.05 -0.79 18.65
CA GLU A 520 36.39 0.51 19.25
C GLU A 520 35.93 1.69 18.38
N LYS A 521 36.10 1.59 17.07
CA LYS A 521 35.76 2.65 16.11
C LYS A 521 34.38 2.54 15.52
N GLY A 522 33.77 1.34 15.57
CA GLY A 522 32.50 1.06 14.90
C GLY A 522 32.59 1.14 13.37
N GLU A 523 33.78 1.12 12.79
CA GLU A 523 34.03 1.18 11.36
C GLU A 523 34.12 -0.24 10.77
N ILE A 524 33.66 -0.41 9.53
CA ILE A 524 33.74 -1.70 8.82
C ILE A 524 35.18 -1.91 8.34
N GLU A 525 35.87 -2.89 8.91
CA GLU A 525 37.24 -3.27 8.52
C GLU A 525 37.26 -4.13 7.28
N ASP A 526 36.38 -5.13 7.23
CA ASP A 526 36.29 -6.10 6.12
C ASP A 526 34.82 -6.49 5.88
N TYR A 527 34.48 -6.87 4.66
CA TYR A 527 33.11 -7.25 4.31
C TYR A 527 33.09 -8.20 3.13
N ARG A 528 31.97 -8.95 3.04
CA ARG A 528 31.63 -9.79 1.88
C ARG A 528 30.21 -9.52 1.48
N LEU A 529 29.97 -9.46 0.16
CA LEU A 529 28.66 -9.40 -0.45
C LEU A 529 28.24 -10.81 -0.90
N LEU A 530 27.03 -11.19 -0.58
CA LEU A 530 26.47 -12.50 -0.89
C LEU A 530 25.25 -12.34 -1.80
N THR A 531 25.28 -12.98 -2.96
CA THR A 531 24.13 -13.04 -3.86
C THR A 531 23.07 -13.99 -3.32
N ASP A 532 21.80 -13.67 -3.52
CA ASP A 532 20.67 -14.53 -3.18
C ASP A 532 20.45 -14.75 -1.66
N ILE A 533 20.70 -13.72 -0.88
CA ILE A 533 20.34 -13.65 0.54
C ILE A 533 19.59 -12.35 0.78
N LEU A 534 18.38 -12.41 1.37
CA LEU A 534 17.67 -11.20 1.76
C LEU A 534 18.39 -10.56 2.95
N ALA A 535 18.85 -9.33 2.75
CA ALA A 535 19.39 -8.50 3.82
C ALA A 535 18.52 -7.27 4.02
N ASP A 536 18.15 -7.03 5.27
CA ASP A 536 17.69 -5.73 5.74
C ASP A 536 18.87 -5.04 6.40
N ILE A 537 19.03 -3.73 6.20
CA ILE A 537 20.14 -2.98 6.81
C ILE A 537 19.89 -2.91 8.31
N LYS A 538 20.69 -3.65 9.07
CA LYS A 538 20.65 -3.68 10.54
C LYS A 538 21.88 -3.03 11.17
N LEU A 539 22.75 -2.47 10.33
CA LEU A 539 23.93 -1.72 10.73
C LEU A 539 23.57 -0.24 10.89
N PRO A 540 24.24 0.49 11.77
CA PRO A 540 23.99 1.92 11.99
C PRO A 540 24.33 2.79 10.77
N GLY A 541 24.97 2.22 9.77
CA GLY A 541 25.21 2.84 8.47
C GLY A 541 26.14 1.99 7.60
N ILE A 542 25.97 2.13 6.28
CA ILE A 542 26.79 1.45 5.27
C ILE A 542 27.46 2.51 4.38
N PRO A 543 28.78 2.41 4.13
CA PRO A 543 29.46 3.28 3.17
C PRO A 543 28.89 3.16 1.76
N ILE A 544 28.81 4.29 1.05
CA ILE A 544 28.29 4.35 -0.33
C ILE A 544 28.98 3.32 -1.24
N LYS A 545 30.30 3.13 -1.09
CA LYS A 545 31.07 2.17 -1.88
C LYS A 545 30.47 0.77 -1.84
N ILE A 546 30.15 0.27 -0.66
CA ILE A 546 29.56 -1.07 -0.48
C ILE A 546 28.19 -1.17 -1.17
N VAL A 547 27.37 -0.11 -1.07
CA VAL A 547 26.06 -0.06 -1.75
C VAL A 547 26.24 -0.12 -3.28
N MET A 548 27.21 0.60 -3.83
CA MET A 548 27.49 0.58 -5.29
C MET A 548 27.94 -0.81 -5.77
N GLU A 549 28.82 -1.46 -5.02
CA GLU A 549 29.26 -2.83 -5.31
C GLU A 549 28.10 -3.83 -5.21
N ALA A 550 27.21 -3.70 -4.22
CA ALA A 550 26.01 -4.52 -4.08
C ALA A 550 25.07 -4.37 -5.28
N ILE A 551 24.85 -3.15 -5.77
CA ILE A 551 24.04 -2.88 -6.97
C ILE A 551 24.68 -3.54 -8.21
N GLN A 552 26.00 -3.46 -8.36
CA GLN A 552 26.73 -4.09 -9.47
C GLN A 552 26.58 -5.61 -9.42
N GLN A 553 26.78 -6.24 -8.27
CA GLN A 553 26.61 -7.67 -8.08
C GLN A 553 25.18 -8.13 -8.34
N ALA A 554 24.18 -7.37 -7.88
CA ALA A 554 22.76 -7.63 -8.16
C ALA A 554 22.45 -7.57 -9.65
N SER A 555 23.06 -6.64 -10.41
CA SER A 555 22.87 -6.52 -11.86
C SER A 555 23.37 -7.74 -12.62
N VAL A 556 24.47 -8.35 -12.18
CA VAL A 556 25.00 -9.60 -12.79
C VAL A 556 24.02 -10.76 -12.52
N ALA A 557 23.66 -10.98 -11.27
CA ALA A 557 22.74 -12.06 -10.88
C ALA A 557 21.36 -11.92 -11.53
N LYS A 558 20.84 -10.67 -11.68
CA LYS A 558 19.59 -10.41 -12.39
C LYS A 558 19.63 -10.93 -13.84
N LYS A 559 20.72 -10.70 -14.55
CA LYS A 559 20.87 -11.18 -15.93
C LYS A 559 20.81 -12.71 -16.02
N GLU A 560 21.44 -13.40 -15.08
CA GLU A 560 21.43 -14.87 -15.02
C GLU A 560 20.02 -15.41 -14.76
N ILE A 561 19.29 -14.84 -13.79
CA ILE A 561 17.90 -15.23 -13.51
C ILE A 561 17.01 -14.98 -14.73
N LEU A 562 17.14 -13.83 -15.41
CA LEU A 562 16.37 -13.51 -16.62
C LEU A 562 16.65 -14.49 -17.75
N GLN A 563 17.90 -14.96 -17.91
CA GLN A 563 18.23 -15.99 -18.90
C GLN A 563 17.52 -17.32 -18.63
N ILE A 564 17.36 -17.69 -17.35
CA ILE A 564 16.65 -18.92 -16.97
C ILE A 564 15.14 -18.73 -17.20
N MET A 565 14.56 -17.60 -16.76
CA MET A 565 13.15 -17.29 -16.97
C MET A 565 12.77 -17.26 -18.45
N ASN A 566 13.63 -16.69 -19.29
CA ASN A 566 13.43 -16.61 -20.74
C ASN A 566 13.44 -17.97 -21.46
N LYS A 567 14.03 -19.02 -20.86
CA LYS A 567 13.91 -20.38 -21.39
C LYS A 567 12.49 -20.93 -21.22
N THR A 568 11.78 -20.54 -20.19
CA THR A 568 10.41 -20.97 -19.92
C THR A 568 9.40 -20.15 -20.72
N ILE A 569 9.50 -18.83 -20.67
CA ILE A 569 8.69 -17.90 -21.46
C ILE A 569 9.50 -16.64 -21.75
N SER A 570 9.72 -16.36 -23.04
CA SER A 570 10.56 -15.23 -23.51
C SER A 570 9.75 -14.00 -23.91
N LYS A 571 8.48 -14.16 -24.22
CA LYS A 571 7.55 -13.09 -24.63
C LYS A 571 6.16 -13.37 -24.07
N PRO A 572 5.38 -12.32 -23.81
CA PRO A 572 3.97 -12.48 -23.46
C PRO A 572 3.23 -13.32 -24.52
N ARG A 573 2.28 -14.13 -24.09
CA ARG A 573 1.44 -14.90 -25.02
C ARG A 573 0.68 -13.97 -25.94
N ALA A 574 0.59 -14.32 -27.21
CA ALA A 574 -0.05 -13.50 -28.22
C ALA A 574 -1.61 -13.53 -28.11
N SER A 575 -2.18 -14.60 -27.55
CA SER A 575 -3.61 -14.76 -27.31
C SER A 575 -3.84 -15.23 -25.87
N ARG A 576 -5.00 -14.83 -25.30
CA ARG A 576 -5.48 -15.39 -24.04
C ARG A 576 -5.79 -16.88 -24.19
N LYS A 577 -5.67 -17.62 -23.09
CA LYS A 577 -6.12 -19.01 -23.01
C LYS A 577 -7.60 -19.08 -23.30
N GLU A 578 -8.00 -20.04 -24.15
CA GLU A 578 -9.43 -20.28 -24.48
C GLU A 578 -10.25 -20.73 -23.26
N ASN A 579 -9.61 -21.25 -22.22
CA ASN A 579 -10.23 -21.84 -21.03
C ASN A 579 -10.12 -20.93 -19.79
N GLY A 580 -10.21 -19.62 -19.95
CA GLY A 580 -10.26 -18.69 -18.80
C GLY A 580 -11.43 -18.94 -17.86
N PRO A 581 -11.45 -18.30 -16.67
CA PRO A 581 -12.50 -18.53 -15.68
C PRO A 581 -13.88 -18.30 -16.27
N VAL A 582 -14.80 -19.23 -16.01
CA VAL A 582 -16.21 -19.14 -16.39
C VAL A 582 -16.89 -18.15 -15.43
N VAL A 583 -16.65 -16.88 -15.64
CA VAL A 583 -17.35 -15.82 -14.92
C VAL A 583 -18.27 -15.13 -15.91
N GLY A 584 -19.51 -14.85 -15.51
CA GLY A 584 -20.50 -14.17 -16.35
C GLY A 584 -20.02 -12.81 -16.83
N VAL A 585 -20.67 -12.30 -17.86
CA VAL A 585 -20.40 -10.97 -18.38
C VAL A 585 -20.80 -9.91 -17.35
N THR A 586 -19.91 -8.97 -17.07
CA THR A 586 -20.20 -7.81 -16.21
C THR A 586 -20.43 -6.59 -17.08
N ILE A 587 -21.55 -5.91 -16.90
CA ILE A 587 -21.87 -4.65 -17.57
C ILE A 587 -21.87 -3.56 -16.51
N SER A 588 -21.05 -2.54 -16.68
CA SER A 588 -20.91 -1.42 -15.75
C SER A 588 -21.17 -0.10 -16.48
N GLN A 589 -21.93 0.78 -15.86
CA GLN A 589 -22.17 2.12 -16.38
C GLN A 589 -20.98 3.03 -16.08
N VAL A 590 -20.40 3.62 -17.11
CA VAL A 590 -19.25 4.54 -17.00
C VAL A 590 -19.72 5.98 -16.85
N ASP A 591 -20.73 6.37 -17.66
CA ASP A 591 -21.42 7.66 -17.61
C ASP A 591 -22.88 7.50 -18.05
N GLU A 592 -23.64 8.59 -18.21
CA GLU A 592 -25.05 8.55 -18.56
C GLU A 592 -25.34 7.85 -19.90
N GLU A 593 -24.37 7.80 -20.83
CA GLU A 593 -24.52 7.30 -22.19
C GLU A 593 -23.62 6.08 -22.49
N THR A 594 -22.58 5.84 -21.67
CA THR A 594 -21.54 4.85 -21.94
C THR A 594 -21.57 3.70 -20.95
N PHE A 595 -21.56 2.47 -21.46
CA PHE A 595 -21.44 1.24 -20.67
C PHE A 595 -20.15 0.51 -21.05
N SER A 596 -19.42 0.00 -20.06
CA SER A 596 -18.33 -0.94 -20.29
C SER A 596 -18.84 -2.37 -20.13
N VAL A 597 -18.44 -3.23 -21.05
CA VAL A 597 -18.78 -4.65 -21.02
C VAL A 597 -17.50 -5.46 -20.82
N PHE A 598 -17.40 -6.15 -19.70
CA PHE A 598 -16.31 -7.08 -19.43
C PHE A 598 -16.80 -8.52 -19.65
N ALA A 599 -16.07 -9.27 -20.47
CA ALA A 599 -16.30 -10.70 -20.65
C ALA A 599 -14.97 -11.46 -20.49
N PRO A 600 -14.94 -12.55 -19.71
CA PRO A 600 -13.71 -13.27 -19.39
C PRO A 600 -13.12 -14.02 -20.58
N THR A 601 -13.94 -14.35 -21.59
CA THR A 601 -13.50 -15.06 -22.80
C THR A 601 -14.01 -14.36 -24.06
N PRO A 602 -13.33 -14.54 -25.22
CA PRO A 602 -13.83 -14.03 -26.51
C PRO A 602 -15.23 -14.54 -26.88
N SER A 603 -15.54 -15.82 -26.56
CA SER A 603 -16.87 -16.40 -26.79
C SER A 603 -17.94 -15.68 -25.98
N ALA A 604 -17.72 -15.48 -24.68
CA ALA A 604 -18.65 -14.75 -23.81
C ALA A 604 -18.81 -13.28 -24.26
N MET A 605 -17.76 -12.65 -24.82
CA MET A 605 -17.84 -11.31 -25.39
C MET A 605 -18.70 -11.27 -26.64
N HIS A 606 -18.62 -12.29 -27.52
CA HIS A 606 -19.50 -12.40 -28.71
C HIS A 606 -20.95 -12.60 -28.32
N GLU A 607 -21.21 -13.51 -27.39
CA GLU A 607 -22.57 -13.75 -26.87
C GLU A 607 -23.17 -12.50 -26.23
N ALA A 608 -22.38 -11.78 -25.41
CA ALA A 608 -22.79 -10.52 -24.81
C ALA A 608 -23.09 -9.45 -25.86
N ARG A 609 -22.22 -9.32 -26.86
CA ARG A 609 -22.39 -8.36 -27.95
C ARG A 609 -23.66 -8.68 -28.78
N ASP A 610 -23.87 -9.96 -29.07
CA ASP A 610 -25.06 -10.39 -29.82
C ASP A 610 -26.34 -10.13 -29.02
N PHE A 611 -26.34 -10.43 -27.71
CA PHE A 611 -27.43 -10.17 -26.80
C PHE A 611 -27.73 -8.67 -26.64
N ILE A 612 -26.69 -7.82 -26.42
CA ILE A 612 -26.84 -6.35 -26.34
C ILE A 612 -27.38 -5.82 -27.69
N THR A 613 -26.87 -6.34 -28.82
CA THR A 613 -27.32 -5.93 -30.14
C THR A 613 -28.78 -6.31 -30.39
N GLU A 614 -29.23 -7.44 -29.86
CA GLU A 614 -30.63 -7.90 -29.94
C GLU A 614 -31.54 -7.00 -29.08
N ILE A 615 -31.14 -6.70 -27.82
CA ILE A 615 -31.87 -5.77 -26.96
C ILE A 615 -31.96 -4.38 -27.61
N CYS A 616 -30.86 -3.86 -28.13
CA CYS A 616 -30.83 -2.54 -28.78
C CYS A 616 -31.63 -2.51 -30.10
N LYS A 617 -31.85 -3.65 -30.77
CA LYS A 617 -32.76 -3.74 -31.92
C LYS A 617 -34.21 -3.65 -31.50
N ASP A 618 -34.56 -4.20 -30.34
CA ASP A 618 -35.91 -4.14 -29.80
C ASP A 618 -36.30 -2.75 -29.28
N ASP A 619 -35.32 -1.94 -28.84
CA ASP A 619 -35.51 -0.59 -28.32
C ASP A 619 -35.47 0.52 -29.38
N GLN A 620 -35.36 0.25 -30.68
CA GLN A 620 -35.67 1.24 -31.67
C GLN A 620 -37.20 1.47 -31.59
N GLU A 621 -37.63 2.30 -30.62
CA GLU A 621 -38.95 2.93 -30.64
C GLU A 621 -39.06 3.61 -31.99
N GLN A 622 -39.89 3.05 -32.87
CA GLN A 622 -40.29 3.71 -34.10
C GLN A 622 -40.84 5.07 -33.67
N GLN A 623 -40.21 6.17 -34.09
CA GLN A 623 -40.65 7.51 -33.75
C GLN A 623 -42.09 7.69 -34.22
N LEU A 624 -43.02 7.70 -33.26
CA LEU A 624 -44.42 7.94 -33.54
C LEU A 624 -44.62 9.39 -33.96
N GLU A 625 -45.11 9.62 -35.16
CA GLU A 625 -45.34 10.99 -35.65
C GLU A 625 -46.64 11.55 -35.07
N PHE A 626 -46.55 12.77 -34.52
CA PHE A 626 -47.69 13.51 -33.99
C PHE A 626 -48.78 13.68 -35.06
N GLY A 627 -50.00 13.30 -34.78
CA GLY A 627 -51.12 13.42 -35.70
C GLY A 627 -51.27 12.26 -36.69
N ALA A 628 -50.35 11.31 -36.75
CA ALA A 628 -50.47 10.13 -37.59
C ALA A 628 -51.51 9.11 -37.06
N VAL A 629 -52.04 8.29 -37.95
CA VAL A 629 -53.01 7.25 -37.62
C VAL A 629 -52.32 5.91 -37.62
N TYR A 630 -52.47 5.17 -36.54
CA TYR A 630 -51.89 3.85 -36.34
C TYR A 630 -52.97 2.79 -36.13
N THR A 631 -52.69 1.57 -36.57
CA THR A 631 -53.51 0.40 -36.25
C THR A 631 -53.03 -0.16 -34.90
N ALA A 632 -53.93 -0.23 -33.93
CA ALA A 632 -53.63 -0.71 -32.58
C ALA A 632 -54.43 -1.97 -32.26
N THR A 633 -53.78 -2.98 -31.70
CA THR A 633 -54.41 -4.24 -31.27
C THR A 633 -54.87 -4.14 -29.82
N ILE A 634 -56.12 -4.49 -29.54
CA ILE A 634 -56.68 -4.54 -28.19
C ILE A 634 -56.14 -5.75 -27.45
N THR A 635 -55.44 -5.49 -26.34
CA THR A 635 -54.83 -6.53 -25.49
C THR A 635 -55.69 -6.88 -24.27
N GLU A 636 -56.46 -5.90 -23.74
CA GLU A 636 -57.29 -6.08 -22.55
C GLU A 636 -58.43 -5.06 -22.56
N ILE A 637 -59.58 -5.47 -22.06
CA ILE A 637 -60.74 -4.58 -21.90
C ILE A 637 -60.96 -4.33 -20.42
N ARG A 638 -61.01 -3.03 -20.02
CA ARG A 638 -61.21 -2.58 -18.65
C ARG A 638 -62.45 -1.69 -18.55
N ASP A 639 -63.00 -1.52 -17.36
CA ASP A 639 -64.14 -0.62 -17.11
C ASP A 639 -63.90 0.81 -17.57
N THR A 640 -62.63 1.28 -17.47
CA THR A 640 -62.23 2.65 -17.80
C THR A 640 -61.84 2.86 -19.26
N GLY A 641 -61.66 1.77 -20.06
CA GLY A 641 -61.21 1.85 -21.44
C GLY A 641 -60.65 0.52 -21.97
N VAL A 642 -59.97 0.55 -23.07
CA VAL A 642 -59.25 -0.60 -23.64
C VAL A 642 -57.74 -0.38 -23.61
N MET A 643 -57.00 -1.42 -23.25
CA MET A 643 -55.56 -1.44 -23.40
C MET A 643 -55.19 -1.80 -24.83
N VAL A 644 -54.40 -0.96 -25.48
CA VAL A 644 -54.01 -1.15 -26.89
C VAL A 644 -52.50 -1.12 -27.07
N LYS A 645 -52.03 -1.95 -28.00
CA LYS A 645 -50.63 -1.92 -28.49
C LYS A 645 -50.60 -1.42 -29.93
N LEU A 646 -49.71 -0.44 -30.21
CA LEU A 646 -49.50 0.04 -31.59
C LEU A 646 -48.58 -0.87 -32.39
N TYR A 647 -47.62 -1.52 -31.68
CA TYR A 647 -46.68 -2.51 -32.22
C TYR A 647 -46.56 -3.70 -31.27
N PRO A 648 -46.20 -4.91 -31.78
CA PRO A 648 -46.11 -6.13 -30.95
C PRO A 648 -45.24 -6.00 -29.71
N ASN A 649 -44.13 -5.28 -29.81
CA ASN A 649 -43.11 -5.12 -28.73
C ASN A 649 -43.34 -3.91 -27.84
N MET A 650 -44.39 -3.14 -28.03
CA MET A 650 -44.69 -1.94 -27.28
C MET A 650 -45.49 -2.23 -26.00
N THR A 651 -45.27 -1.47 -24.96
CA THR A 651 -46.10 -1.53 -23.74
C THR A 651 -47.53 -1.11 -24.05
N ALA A 652 -48.54 -1.88 -23.55
CA ALA A 652 -49.94 -1.56 -23.77
C ALA A 652 -50.33 -0.21 -23.15
N VAL A 653 -51.03 0.60 -23.92
CA VAL A 653 -51.47 1.95 -23.53
C VAL A 653 -52.99 1.98 -23.32
N LEU A 654 -53.45 2.67 -22.27
CA LEU A 654 -54.88 2.78 -22.01
C LEU A 654 -55.53 3.81 -22.95
N LEU A 655 -56.43 3.36 -23.81
CA LEU A 655 -57.36 4.22 -24.56
C LEU A 655 -58.68 4.36 -23.77
N HIS A 656 -58.80 5.50 -23.09
CA HIS A 656 -59.91 5.75 -22.16
C HIS A 656 -61.27 5.80 -22.89
N ASN A 657 -62.38 5.42 -22.22
CA ASN A 657 -63.72 5.38 -22.74
C ASN A 657 -64.16 6.70 -23.42
N THR A 658 -63.70 7.86 -22.95
CA THR A 658 -63.99 9.16 -23.54
C THR A 658 -63.35 9.39 -24.91
N GLN A 659 -62.36 8.56 -25.28
CA GLN A 659 -61.57 8.67 -26.52
C GLN A 659 -61.90 7.53 -27.49
N LEU A 660 -62.82 6.62 -27.14
CA LEU A 660 -63.19 5.46 -27.97
C LEU A 660 -64.27 5.79 -29.00
N ASP A 661 -65.32 6.56 -28.62
CA ASP A 661 -66.44 6.85 -29.50
C ASP A 661 -66.98 8.28 -29.20
N GLN A 662 -67.70 8.87 -30.14
CA GLN A 662 -68.37 10.15 -29.96
C GLN A 662 -69.55 10.08 -28.96
N ARG A 663 -70.16 8.95 -28.82
CA ARG A 663 -71.22 8.69 -27.84
C ARG A 663 -70.59 8.42 -26.46
N LYS A 664 -71.29 8.84 -25.40
CA LYS A 664 -70.85 8.58 -24.04
C LYS A 664 -71.12 7.12 -23.70
N ILE A 665 -70.06 6.29 -23.65
CA ILE A 665 -70.15 4.88 -23.32
C ILE A 665 -69.69 4.68 -21.86
N LYS A 666 -70.41 3.74 -21.18
CA LYS A 666 -70.04 3.34 -19.80
C LYS A 666 -69.01 2.22 -19.79
N HIS A 667 -69.11 1.28 -20.77
CA HIS A 667 -68.18 0.14 -20.89
C HIS A 667 -67.83 -0.12 -22.36
N PRO A 668 -66.58 -0.49 -22.72
CA PRO A 668 -66.12 -0.70 -24.09
C PRO A 668 -66.86 -1.78 -24.87
N THR A 669 -67.34 -2.83 -24.18
CA THR A 669 -68.15 -3.94 -24.83
C THR A 669 -69.42 -3.44 -25.48
N ALA A 670 -70.00 -2.27 -25.11
CA ALA A 670 -71.13 -1.68 -25.78
C ALA A 670 -70.85 -1.28 -27.24
N LEU A 671 -69.60 -1.25 -27.66
CA LEU A 671 -69.10 -0.98 -29.00
C LEU A 671 -68.80 -2.29 -29.81
N GLY A 672 -68.99 -3.45 -29.21
CA GLY A 672 -68.62 -4.71 -29.80
C GLY A 672 -67.16 -4.94 -29.97
N LEU A 673 -66.30 -4.31 -29.06
CA LEU A 673 -64.87 -4.48 -29.10
C LEU A 673 -64.47 -5.75 -28.34
N GLU A 674 -63.57 -6.54 -28.96
CA GLU A 674 -63.04 -7.78 -28.40
C GLU A 674 -61.50 -7.75 -28.27
N VAL A 675 -60.96 -8.56 -27.36
CA VAL A 675 -59.53 -8.71 -27.20
C VAL A 675 -58.94 -9.38 -28.45
N GLY A 676 -57.83 -8.84 -28.98
CA GLY A 676 -57.24 -9.26 -30.24
C GLY A 676 -57.72 -8.50 -31.47
N GLN A 677 -58.78 -7.67 -31.36
CA GLN A 677 -59.30 -6.86 -32.45
C GLN A 677 -58.38 -5.66 -32.72
N GLU A 678 -58.17 -5.37 -34.01
CA GLU A 678 -57.45 -4.18 -34.47
C GLU A 678 -58.38 -2.97 -34.61
N ILE A 679 -57.97 -1.85 -34.10
CA ILE A 679 -58.68 -0.56 -34.20
C ILE A 679 -57.72 0.53 -34.68
N GLN A 680 -58.21 1.49 -35.46
CA GLN A 680 -57.42 2.65 -35.84
C GLN A 680 -57.50 3.73 -34.74
N VAL A 681 -56.36 4.26 -34.38
CA VAL A 681 -56.18 5.33 -33.38
C VAL A 681 -55.26 6.39 -33.90
N LYS A 682 -55.54 7.66 -33.55
CA LYS A 682 -54.67 8.80 -33.88
C LYS A 682 -53.81 9.13 -32.69
N TYR A 683 -52.50 9.37 -32.90
CA TYR A 683 -51.54 9.68 -31.88
C TYR A 683 -51.44 11.20 -31.66
N PHE A 684 -51.48 11.68 -30.41
CA PHE A 684 -51.45 13.08 -30.00
C PHE A 684 -50.27 13.42 -29.05
N GLY A 685 -49.15 12.73 -29.18
CA GLY A 685 -48.00 12.96 -28.33
C GLY A 685 -48.12 12.29 -26.96
N ARG A 686 -47.21 12.65 -26.05
CA ARG A 686 -47.22 12.19 -24.66
C ARG A 686 -47.75 13.31 -23.75
N ASP A 687 -48.43 12.95 -22.67
CA ASP A 687 -48.86 13.90 -21.65
C ASP A 687 -47.66 14.48 -20.89
N PRO A 688 -47.48 15.79 -20.83
CA PRO A 688 -46.34 16.40 -20.12
C PRO A 688 -46.33 16.18 -18.59
N ALA A 689 -47.48 15.80 -17.98
CA ALA A 689 -47.58 15.61 -16.54
C ALA A 689 -47.20 14.18 -16.10
N ASP A 690 -47.51 13.15 -16.89
CA ASP A 690 -47.31 11.75 -16.50
C ASP A 690 -46.60 10.89 -17.55
N GLY A 691 -46.17 11.50 -18.69
CA GLY A 691 -45.46 10.83 -19.79
C GLY A 691 -46.28 9.84 -20.61
N ARG A 692 -47.57 9.65 -20.30
CA ARG A 692 -48.44 8.65 -20.98
C ARG A 692 -48.77 9.08 -22.39
N MET A 693 -48.85 8.11 -23.31
CA MET A 693 -49.27 8.36 -24.68
C MET A 693 -50.74 8.72 -24.77
N ARG A 694 -51.00 9.74 -25.56
CA ARG A 694 -52.36 10.19 -25.86
C ARG A 694 -52.84 9.62 -27.19
N LEU A 695 -53.80 8.74 -27.14
CA LEU A 695 -54.44 8.10 -28.30
C LEU A 695 -55.92 8.49 -28.35
N SER A 696 -56.48 8.63 -29.57
CA SER A 696 -57.92 8.88 -29.75
C SER A 696 -58.44 8.15 -31.00
N ARG A 697 -59.47 7.33 -30.85
CA ARG A 697 -60.26 6.74 -31.89
C ARG A 697 -61.42 7.67 -32.30
N LYS A 698 -61.97 8.38 -31.29
CA LYS A 698 -63.06 9.33 -31.43
C LYS A 698 -62.84 10.38 -32.53
N VAL A 699 -61.60 10.85 -32.63
CA VAL A 699 -61.21 11.88 -33.61
C VAL A 699 -61.34 11.39 -35.06
N LEU A 700 -61.17 10.13 -35.32
CA LEU A 700 -61.28 9.52 -36.65
C LEU A 700 -62.73 9.40 -37.13
N GLN A 701 -63.73 9.52 -36.21
CA GLN A 701 -65.13 9.43 -36.49
C GLN A 701 -65.78 10.84 -36.67
N SER A 702 -65.03 11.92 -36.61
CA SER A 702 -65.53 13.29 -36.71
C SER A 702 -64.99 13.99 -37.96
N PRO A 703 -65.83 14.85 -38.64
CA PRO A 703 -65.37 15.69 -39.74
C PRO A 703 -64.25 16.61 -39.28
N ALA A 704 -63.23 16.86 -40.13
CA ALA A 704 -61.96 17.52 -39.82
C ALA A 704 -62.07 18.92 -39.12
N THR A 705 -63.18 19.65 -39.32
CA THR A 705 -63.44 20.96 -38.74
C THR A 705 -63.85 20.98 -37.25
N THR A 706 -64.29 19.86 -36.68
CA THR A 706 -64.81 19.77 -35.28
C THR A 706 -63.71 19.37 -34.31
N VAL A 707 -62.62 18.86 -34.80
CA VAL A 707 -61.51 18.27 -33.99
C VAL A 707 -60.69 19.33 -33.25
N VAL A 708 -60.50 20.49 -33.84
CA VAL A 708 -59.61 21.53 -33.26
C VAL A 708 -60.26 22.21 -32.04
N ARG A 709 -61.58 22.24 -31.95
CA ARG A 709 -62.29 22.92 -30.82
C ARG A 709 -62.36 22.13 -29.53
N THR A 710 -62.34 20.80 -29.59
CA THR A 710 -62.50 19.97 -28.38
C THR A 710 -61.17 19.69 -27.64
N LEU A 711 -60.04 19.95 -28.26
CA LEU A 711 -58.68 19.77 -27.66
C LEU A 711 -58.12 21.06 -27.08
N ASN A 712 -58.57 22.25 -27.54
CA ASN A 712 -58.10 23.55 -27.05
C ASN A 712 -58.70 23.99 -25.74
N ASP A 713 -59.77 23.33 -25.24
CA ASP A 713 -60.44 23.76 -23.99
C ASP A 713 -59.88 23.16 -22.71
N ARG A 714 -58.83 22.33 -22.80
CA ARG A 714 -58.14 21.86 -21.60
C ARG A 714 -56.64 21.74 -21.83
N SER A 715 -55.89 22.80 -21.45
CA SER A 715 -54.47 22.93 -21.33
C SER A 715 -53.72 23.50 -22.57
N SER A 716 -52.99 24.56 -22.29
CA SER A 716 -52.04 25.24 -23.17
C SER A 716 -50.98 24.26 -23.71
N ILE A 717 -51.06 23.94 -25.00
CA ILE A 717 -50.03 23.18 -25.71
C ILE A 717 -48.91 24.17 -26.04
N VAL A 718 -47.76 24.01 -25.40
CA VAL A 718 -46.54 24.67 -25.84
C VAL A 718 -46.03 23.93 -27.06
N MET A 719 -46.19 24.55 -28.25
CA MET A 719 -45.57 24.08 -29.48
C MET A 719 -44.08 24.33 -29.39
N GLY A 720 -43.28 23.31 -29.29
CA GLY A 720 -41.84 23.40 -29.54
C GLY A 720 -41.62 23.60 -31.03
N GLU A 721 -41.05 24.74 -31.41
CA GLU A 721 -40.62 25.02 -32.78
C GLU A 721 -39.49 24.04 -33.19
N PRO A 722 -39.44 23.60 -34.46
CA PRO A 722 -38.36 22.75 -34.95
C PRO A 722 -37.08 23.62 -35.02
N ILE A 723 -36.02 23.22 -34.33
CA ILE A 723 -34.69 23.81 -34.40
C ILE A 723 -34.17 23.63 -35.83
N SER A 724 -34.16 24.74 -36.60
CA SER A 724 -33.49 24.79 -37.88
C SER A 724 -31.97 24.74 -37.65
N GLN A 725 -31.32 23.73 -38.24
CA GLN A 725 -29.88 23.73 -38.41
C GLN A 725 -29.43 24.97 -39.21
N SER A 726 -28.77 25.92 -38.58
CA SER A 726 -27.99 26.91 -39.26
C SER A 726 -26.51 26.59 -39.07
N SER A 727 -25.92 26.08 -40.14
CA SER A 727 -24.49 26.14 -40.38
C SER A 727 -23.99 27.59 -40.34
N SER A 728 -23.03 27.90 -39.51
CA SER A 728 -22.14 29.04 -39.74
C SER A 728 -20.71 28.66 -39.39
N ASN A 729 -19.93 28.54 -40.45
CA ASN A 729 -18.48 28.65 -40.45
C ASN A 729 -18.02 29.99 -39.85
N SER A 730 -16.77 29.94 -39.42
CA SER A 730 -15.73 30.97 -39.32
C SER A 730 -15.49 31.63 -37.95
N GLN A 731 -14.44 31.38 -37.44
CA GLN A 731 -13.15 31.99 -37.03
C GLN A 731 -12.65 31.40 -35.71
#